data_bac11cb561302973db8d35ef91df660b
#
_entry.id   bac11cb561302973db8d35ef91df660b
#
_cell.length_a   1.000
_cell.length_b   1.000
_cell.length_c   1.000
_cell.angle_alpha   90.00
_cell.angle_beta   90.00
_cell.angle_gamma   90.00
#
_symmetry.space_group_name_H-M   'P 1'
#
loop_
_entity.id
_entity.type
_entity.pdbx_description
1 polymer ?
#
loop_
_entity_poly.entity_id
_entity_poly.type
_entity_poly.pdbx_seq_one_letter_code
_entity_poly.pdbx_strand_id
1 'polypeptide(L)'
;METIRSILLNDKDKKEILSIDLSKSHMSKNFTLTKEEILSTKSMIKPYIKVGYSLQLLFIKNLGRPIPIDYKEIPIEILEFIGEQLNITNVNIEKYFTTEITRKRNSQHLVEILGYSKFIITDEITNIAKILSMNISSKKQLVLEFLDRLKELKIIAPALATVEEFLYQIMQDTNSNIYKDIVFQIPDKIKLDTLLIPDDKGISPFSHIKNIEINSTAKGLKTLLKHIKFINDFNCPCNLDFLSPEKLRFFSDEINKSNRFRIQRFSDENKRYSYLAMFLLFRKKTFVDMVIEINSNFTHKVMRNSKKKTEKHNESNYKNYKSNSETLKDIITQIIEIDNFEKFKKYKESLLKLKEELDSQGDILDDIDSLVESKYSFNYTNEMIELIEFDSNTKPEFVEFIKSFKEYKYKKKIDVDISIFSKQWQKDIKKYDLNKKVVELAMIYSIRDGIRSGDIFVKESVKYNSYDHYLLETIEPTAPDEATSFLNKIKEAFKRPTAFEFSSDFEKEEKNKIAEKVYAFFPRISMIDMIYEVHSWNGFLDDFKENIDSSGPNRQKNIVATLLANGHNIGFSRMANSGSIDESVLRRTNEYYFNNNTLSKAQITLVNYHHNLDISKNWGTGTKSSSDGMRIQITSKTIYADYNGHYRNRGGAI
;
A
#
# COMPACT_ATOMS: atom_id res chain seq x y z
N MET A 1 46.36 11.19 -10.75
CA MET A 1 45.16 10.37 -11.06
C MET A 1 44.03 10.93 -10.24
N GLU A 2 43.20 11.78 -10.83
CA GLU A 2 41.98 12.24 -10.19
C GLU A 2 41.06 11.04 -9.98
N THR A 3 40.74 10.77 -8.75
CA THR A 3 39.72 9.78 -8.36
C THR A 3 38.40 10.22 -9.01
N ILE A 4 37.98 9.52 -10.03
CA ILE A 4 36.64 9.66 -10.62
C ILE A 4 35.66 9.43 -9.49
N ARG A 5 35.06 10.53 -8.96
CA ARG A 5 33.99 10.44 -7.97
C ARG A 5 32.87 9.59 -8.55
N SER A 6 32.40 8.61 -7.81
CA SER A 6 31.25 7.80 -8.19
C SER A 6 30.07 8.73 -8.52
N ILE A 7 29.64 8.74 -9.77
CA ILE A 7 28.64 9.70 -10.28
C ILE A 7 27.23 9.29 -9.83
N LEU A 8 26.90 8.02 -9.93
CA LEU A 8 25.56 7.51 -9.66
C LEU A 8 25.53 6.49 -8.52
N LEU A 9 26.44 5.52 -8.51
CA LEU A 9 26.52 4.42 -7.59
C LEU A 9 27.65 4.59 -6.59
N ASN A 10 27.48 4.14 -5.34
CA ASN A 10 28.57 4.01 -4.40
C ASN A 10 29.37 2.71 -4.68
N ASP A 11 30.54 2.57 -4.05
CA ASP A 11 31.40 1.40 -4.30
C ASP A 11 30.79 0.06 -3.87
N LYS A 12 29.90 0.09 -2.90
CA LYS A 12 29.15 -1.07 -2.45
C LYS A 12 28.16 -1.52 -3.53
N ASP A 13 27.36 -0.59 -4.05
CA ASP A 13 26.38 -0.87 -5.10
C ASP A 13 27.08 -1.40 -6.37
N LYS A 14 28.24 -0.83 -6.72
CA LYS A 14 29.06 -1.30 -7.88
C LYS A 14 29.50 -2.75 -7.68
N LYS A 15 30.03 -3.07 -6.51
CA LYS A 15 30.42 -4.43 -6.19
C LYS A 15 29.25 -5.41 -6.25
N GLU A 16 28.10 -5.04 -5.74
CA GLU A 16 26.90 -5.86 -5.78
C GLU A 16 26.40 -6.10 -7.22
N ILE A 17 26.35 -5.06 -8.07
CA ILE A 17 25.93 -5.18 -9.48
C ILE A 17 26.89 -6.10 -10.27
N LEU A 18 28.18 -6.02 -9.96
CA LEU A 18 29.20 -6.82 -10.63
C LEU A 18 29.38 -8.21 -10.03
N SER A 19 28.96 -8.41 -8.78
CA SER A 19 29.08 -9.70 -8.10
C SER A 19 28.25 -10.79 -8.79
N ILE A 20 28.72 -12.00 -8.71
CA ILE A 20 28.03 -13.20 -9.22
C ILE A 20 27.54 -13.99 -8.00
N ASP A 21 26.27 -14.31 -8.00
CA ASP A 21 25.68 -15.14 -6.95
C ASP A 21 26.15 -16.60 -7.13
N LEU A 22 26.82 -17.12 -6.11
CA LEU A 22 27.38 -18.50 -6.09
C LEU A 22 26.39 -19.52 -5.54
N SER A 23 25.11 -19.15 -5.31
CA SER A 23 24.10 -20.13 -4.92
C SER A 23 23.97 -21.22 -6.00
N LYS A 24 23.77 -22.47 -5.58
CA LYS A 24 23.65 -23.62 -6.51
C LYS A 24 22.56 -23.40 -7.56
N SER A 25 21.43 -22.74 -7.17
CA SER A 25 20.35 -22.43 -8.10
C SER A 25 20.79 -21.43 -9.16
N HIS A 26 21.51 -20.37 -8.77
CA HIS A 26 22.01 -19.37 -9.70
C HIS A 26 23.07 -19.93 -10.64
N MET A 27 24.00 -20.69 -10.10
CA MET A 27 25.03 -21.35 -10.90
C MET A 27 24.42 -22.34 -11.91
N SER A 28 23.50 -23.20 -11.48
CA SER A 28 22.79 -24.12 -12.36
C SER A 28 21.99 -23.40 -13.45
N LYS A 29 21.34 -22.25 -13.13
CA LYS A 29 20.55 -21.48 -14.10
C LYS A 29 21.42 -20.73 -15.11
N ASN A 30 22.53 -20.15 -14.68
CA ASN A 30 23.30 -19.21 -15.50
C ASN A 30 24.60 -19.79 -16.05
N PHE A 31 25.13 -20.85 -15.48
CA PHE A 31 26.43 -21.42 -15.86
C PHE A 31 26.37 -22.89 -16.32
N THR A 32 25.17 -23.43 -16.61
CA THR A 32 24.99 -24.74 -17.21
C THR A 32 25.07 -24.64 -18.74
N LEU A 33 25.92 -25.45 -19.34
CA LEU A 33 26.09 -25.58 -20.77
C LEU A 33 25.08 -26.57 -21.34
N THR A 34 24.50 -26.27 -22.48
CA THR A 34 23.67 -27.21 -23.24
C THR A 34 24.55 -28.23 -23.94
N LYS A 35 23.97 -29.38 -24.38
CA LYS A 35 24.70 -30.40 -25.14
C LYS A 35 25.33 -29.83 -26.42
N GLU A 36 24.67 -28.92 -27.09
CA GLU A 36 25.15 -28.26 -28.32
C GLU A 36 26.31 -27.31 -28.02
N GLU A 37 26.25 -26.58 -26.92
CA GLU A 37 27.33 -25.70 -26.47
C GLU A 37 28.59 -26.50 -26.08
N ILE A 38 28.42 -27.64 -25.40
CA ILE A 38 29.54 -28.54 -25.12
C ILE A 38 30.15 -29.10 -26.43
N LEU A 39 29.29 -29.44 -27.40
CA LEU A 39 29.75 -29.92 -28.70
C LEU A 39 30.55 -28.86 -29.47
N SER A 40 30.15 -27.62 -29.42
CA SER A 40 30.85 -26.51 -30.08
C SER A 40 32.27 -26.30 -29.57
N THR A 41 32.55 -26.70 -28.32
CA THR A 41 33.92 -26.63 -27.76
C THR A 41 34.81 -27.78 -28.13
N LYS A 42 34.28 -28.88 -28.75
CA LYS A 42 35.06 -30.09 -29.07
C LYS A 42 36.20 -29.83 -30.08
N SER A 43 36.02 -28.88 -31.00
CA SER A 43 37.04 -28.51 -31.99
C SER A 43 38.22 -27.73 -31.38
N MET A 44 38.08 -27.23 -30.16
CA MET A 44 39.13 -26.48 -29.47
C MET A 44 40.12 -27.47 -28.79
N ILE A 45 41.41 -27.33 -29.08
CA ILE A 45 42.41 -28.30 -28.59
C ILE A 45 42.81 -28.03 -27.13
N LYS A 46 42.97 -26.75 -26.75
CA LYS A 46 43.55 -26.38 -25.45
C LYS A 46 42.48 -26.25 -24.38
N PRO A 47 42.62 -26.93 -23.21
CA PRO A 47 41.63 -26.90 -22.12
C PRO A 47 41.25 -25.48 -21.65
N TYR A 48 42.24 -24.60 -21.47
CA TYR A 48 41.97 -23.22 -21.02
C TYR A 48 41.20 -22.40 -22.05
N ILE A 49 41.27 -22.73 -23.35
CA ILE A 49 40.46 -22.06 -24.39
C ILE A 49 39.01 -22.55 -24.32
N LYS A 50 38.79 -23.88 -24.09
CA LYS A 50 37.42 -24.41 -23.94
C LYS A 50 36.68 -23.75 -22.79
N VAL A 51 37.31 -23.71 -21.62
CA VAL A 51 36.72 -23.11 -20.44
C VAL A 51 36.51 -21.58 -20.61
N GLY A 52 37.52 -20.90 -21.15
CA GLY A 52 37.42 -19.44 -21.39
C GLY A 52 36.38 -19.08 -22.43
N TYR A 53 36.20 -19.89 -23.47
CA TYR A 53 35.12 -19.70 -24.46
C TYR A 53 33.74 -19.94 -23.84
N SER A 54 33.58 -21.03 -23.10
CA SER A 54 32.33 -21.35 -22.39
C SER A 54 31.96 -20.29 -21.36
N LEU A 55 32.94 -19.75 -20.65
CA LEU A 55 32.75 -18.64 -19.71
C LEU A 55 32.24 -17.40 -20.43
N GLN A 56 32.88 -17.00 -21.56
CA GLN A 56 32.38 -15.84 -22.36
C GLN A 56 30.99 -16.09 -22.92
N LEU A 57 30.70 -17.29 -23.41
CA LEU A 57 29.38 -17.69 -23.90
C LEU A 57 28.30 -17.46 -22.83
N LEU A 58 28.54 -17.99 -21.64
CA LEU A 58 27.57 -17.91 -20.55
C LEU A 58 27.39 -16.49 -19.99
N PHE A 59 28.48 -15.70 -19.94
CA PHE A 59 28.39 -14.29 -19.54
C PHE A 59 27.58 -13.47 -20.55
N ILE A 60 27.82 -13.62 -21.85
CA ILE A 60 27.07 -12.91 -22.88
C ILE A 60 25.61 -13.38 -22.90
N LYS A 61 25.38 -14.69 -22.97
CA LYS A 61 24.05 -15.29 -23.09
C LYS A 61 23.15 -14.99 -21.86
N ASN A 62 23.68 -15.21 -20.66
CA ASN A 62 22.87 -15.22 -19.45
C ASN A 62 22.98 -13.93 -18.62
N LEU A 63 24.10 -13.21 -18.73
CA LEU A 63 24.30 -11.96 -17.99
C LEU A 63 24.28 -10.71 -18.90
N GLY A 64 24.26 -10.88 -20.23
CA GLY A 64 24.24 -9.76 -21.19
C GLY A 64 25.50 -8.88 -21.16
N ARG A 65 26.58 -9.35 -20.54
CA ARG A 65 27.82 -8.59 -20.36
C ARG A 65 29.07 -9.41 -20.71
N PRO A 66 30.18 -8.75 -21.08
CA PRO A 66 31.44 -9.43 -21.28
C PRO A 66 32.00 -9.96 -19.94
N ILE A 67 32.95 -10.92 -20.03
CA ILE A 67 33.71 -11.35 -18.85
C ILE A 67 34.52 -10.18 -18.28
N PRO A 68 34.83 -10.18 -16.97
CA PRO A 68 35.68 -9.20 -16.33
C PRO A 68 37.05 -9.08 -17.04
N ILE A 69 37.72 -7.96 -16.88
CA ILE A 69 39.07 -7.77 -17.45
C ILE A 69 40.11 -8.55 -16.67
N ASP A 70 39.98 -8.56 -15.35
CA ASP A 70 40.86 -9.33 -14.45
C ASP A 70 40.20 -10.69 -14.15
N TYR A 71 40.94 -11.78 -14.41
CA TYR A 71 40.49 -13.14 -14.11
C TYR A 71 40.22 -13.37 -12.61
N LYS A 72 40.87 -12.60 -11.75
CA LYS A 72 40.70 -12.67 -10.27
C LYS A 72 39.32 -12.26 -9.81
N GLU A 73 38.58 -11.51 -10.63
CA GLU A 73 37.20 -11.14 -10.36
C GLU A 73 36.20 -12.27 -10.62
N ILE A 74 36.67 -13.40 -11.22
CA ILE A 74 35.84 -14.57 -11.49
C ILE A 74 36.01 -15.58 -10.35
N PRO A 75 34.92 -15.89 -9.62
CA PRO A 75 34.94 -16.89 -8.58
C PRO A 75 35.41 -18.24 -9.10
N ILE A 76 36.28 -18.91 -8.34
CA ILE A 76 36.85 -20.21 -8.71
C ILE A 76 35.77 -21.28 -8.86
N GLU A 77 34.72 -21.19 -8.08
CA GLU A 77 33.58 -22.10 -8.10
C GLU A 77 32.87 -22.15 -9.46
N ILE A 78 32.85 -21.03 -10.17
CA ILE A 78 32.27 -20.94 -11.53
C ILE A 78 33.19 -21.67 -12.52
N LEU A 79 34.50 -21.47 -12.37
CA LEU A 79 35.48 -22.15 -13.25
C LEU A 79 35.48 -23.66 -13.04
N GLU A 80 35.40 -24.12 -11.81
CA GLU A 80 35.25 -25.51 -11.44
C GLU A 80 33.94 -26.09 -11.99
N PHE A 81 32.83 -25.41 -11.82
CA PHE A 81 31.53 -25.85 -12.31
C PHE A 81 31.47 -25.96 -13.84
N ILE A 82 32.13 -25.05 -14.59
CA ILE A 82 32.25 -25.14 -16.04
C ILE A 82 33.23 -26.26 -16.40
N GLY A 83 34.34 -26.40 -15.67
CA GLY A 83 35.32 -27.44 -15.86
C GLY A 83 34.75 -28.85 -15.73
N GLU A 84 33.95 -29.12 -14.70
CA GLU A 84 33.24 -30.36 -14.49
C GLU A 84 32.36 -30.74 -15.69
N GLN A 85 31.60 -29.81 -16.23
CA GLN A 85 30.71 -30.04 -17.39
C GLN A 85 31.52 -30.38 -18.67
N LEU A 86 32.75 -29.88 -18.77
CA LEU A 86 33.64 -30.12 -19.91
C LEU A 86 34.61 -31.30 -19.68
N ASN A 87 34.56 -31.99 -18.52
CA ASN A 87 35.50 -33.00 -18.07
C ASN A 87 36.97 -32.48 -18.05
N ILE A 88 37.18 -31.26 -17.56
CA ILE A 88 38.50 -30.64 -17.44
C ILE A 88 38.77 -30.32 -15.97
N THR A 89 39.84 -30.94 -15.44
CA THR A 89 40.36 -30.66 -14.11
C THR A 89 41.53 -29.66 -14.17
N ASN A 90 41.77 -28.89 -13.13
CA ASN A 90 42.87 -27.91 -13.02
C ASN A 90 42.89 -26.85 -14.14
N VAL A 91 41.87 -26.04 -14.23
CA VAL A 91 41.74 -25.00 -15.24
C VAL A 91 42.68 -23.82 -14.97
N ASN A 92 43.72 -23.65 -15.77
CA ASN A 92 44.53 -22.43 -15.73
C ASN A 92 43.91 -21.35 -16.61
N ILE A 93 42.95 -20.61 -16.06
CA ILE A 93 42.22 -19.57 -16.80
C ILE A 93 43.10 -18.34 -17.10
N GLU A 94 44.16 -18.07 -16.33
CA GLU A 94 45.07 -16.95 -16.51
C GLU A 94 45.68 -16.97 -17.93
N LYS A 95 46.03 -18.16 -18.47
CA LYS A 95 46.51 -18.29 -19.85
C LYS A 95 45.50 -17.81 -20.89
N TYR A 96 44.21 -17.95 -20.61
CA TYR A 96 43.18 -17.41 -21.51
C TYR A 96 43.15 -15.90 -21.49
N PHE A 97 43.31 -15.29 -20.31
CA PHE A 97 43.29 -13.84 -20.13
C PHE A 97 44.55 -13.17 -20.71
N THR A 98 45.70 -13.80 -20.66
CA THR A 98 46.95 -13.32 -21.28
C THR A 98 46.93 -13.42 -22.79
N THR A 99 46.08 -14.29 -23.38
CA THR A 99 45.94 -14.44 -24.85
C THR A 99 44.85 -13.51 -25.42
N GLU A 100 45.10 -12.22 -25.41
CA GLU A 100 44.13 -11.18 -25.75
C GLU A 100 43.50 -11.37 -27.14
N ILE A 101 44.29 -11.72 -28.15
CA ILE A 101 43.84 -11.92 -29.55
C ILE A 101 42.77 -13.04 -29.60
N THR A 102 43.04 -14.17 -28.94
CA THR A 102 42.07 -15.29 -28.88
C THR A 102 40.80 -14.91 -28.15
N ARG A 103 40.94 -14.22 -27.03
CA ARG A 103 39.80 -13.72 -26.24
C ARG A 103 38.91 -12.78 -27.04
N LYS A 104 39.48 -11.78 -27.72
CA LYS A 104 38.74 -10.84 -28.58
C LYS A 104 38.05 -11.57 -29.75
N ARG A 105 38.73 -12.47 -30.43
CA ARG A 105 38.14 -13.25 -31.53
C ARG A 105 36.98 -14.11 -31.05
N ASN A 106 37.14 -14.79 -29.94
CA ASN A 106 36.05 -15.59 -29.36
C ASN A 106 34.87 -14.73 -28.96
N SER A 107 35.10 -13.57 -28.35
CA SER A 107 34.04 -12.62 -27.99
C SER A 107 33.26 -12.12 -29.22
N GLN A 108 33.97 -11.76 -30.30
CA GLN A 108 33.32 -11.32 -31.55
C GLN A 108 32.47 -12.42 -32.17
N HIS A 109 33.03 -13.65 -32.27
CA HIS A 109 32.30 -14.80 -32.76
C HIS A 109 31.05 -15.14 -31.96
N LEU A 110 31.14 -15.07 -30.61
CA LEU A 110 29.99 -15.30 -29.73
C LEU A 110 28.91 -14.20 -29.87
N VAL A 111 29.33 -12.94 -30.02
CA VAL A 111 28.43 -11.84 -30.25
C VAL A 111 27.63 -12.06 -31.54
N GLU A 112 28.27 -12.45 -32.62
CA GLU A 112 27.65 -12.74 -33.92
C GLU A 112 26.68 -13.94 -33.82
N ILE A 113 27.11 -15.08 -33.25
CA ILE A 113 26.27 -16.28 -33.15
C ILE A 113 25.06 -16.09 -32.25
N LEU A 114 25.21 -15.37 -31.12
CA LEU A 114 24.11 -15.11 -30.18
C LEU A 114 23.20 -13.97 -30.64
N GLY A 115 23.57 -13.27 -31.75
CA GLY A 115 22.83 -12.16 -32.31
C GLY A 115 22.84 -10.90 -31.43
N TYR A 116 23.93 -10.72 -30.65
CA TYR A 116 24.11 -9.52 -29.85
C TYR A 116 24.73 -8.38 -30.71
N SER A 117 24.43 -7.15 -30.37
CA SER A 117 25.03 -5.94 -30.90
C SER A 117 25.87 -5.20 -29.86
N LYS A 118 26.76 -4.33 -30.32
CA LYS A 118 27.50 -3.45 -29.40
C LYS A 118 26.60 -2.33 -28.91
N PHE A 119 26.83 -1.88 -27.68
CA PHE A 119 26.16 -0.69 -27.14
C PHE A 119 26.53 0.56 -27.93
N ILE A 120 25.55 1.22 -28.53
CA ILE A 120 25.66 2.53 -29.22
C ILE A 120 24.46 3.35 -28.73
N ILE A 121 24.69 4.58 -28.31
CA ILE A 121 23.63 5.49 -27.89
C ILE A 121 22.78 5.85 -29.10
N THR A 122 21.60 5.30 -29.19
CA THR A 122 20.56 5.57 -30.20
C THR A 122 19.39 6.30 -29.54
N ASP A 123 18.48 6.85 -30.36
CA ASP A 123 17.26 7.46 -29.87
C ASP A 123 16.39 6.46 -29.09
N GLU A 124 16.36 5.19 -29.51
CA GLU A 124 15.65 4.11 -28.85
C GLU A 124 16.20 3.87 -27.43
N ILE A 125 17.52 3.69 -27.30
CA ILE A 125 18.19 3.50 -26.00
C ILE A 125 17.99 4.73 -25.10
N THR A 126 18.07 5.91 -25.69
CA THR A 126 17.85 7.16 -24.98
C THR A 126 16.41 7.27 -24.45
N ASN A 127 15.43 6.87 -25.26
CA ASN A 127 14.02 6.84 -24.83
C ASN A 127 13.76 5.82 -23.72
N ILE A 128 14.32 4.62 -23.82
CA ILE A 128 14.24 3.62 -22.76
C ILE A 128 14.81 4.19 -21.45
N ALA A 129 16.00 4.77 -21.50
CA ALA A 129 16.63 5.36 -20.33
C ALA A 129 15.80 6.51 -19.71
N LYS A 130 15.17 7.36 -20.55
CA LYS A 130 14.26 8.43 -20.12
C LYS A 130 13.03 7.86 -19.42
N ILE A 131 12.36 6.87 -20.02
CA ILE A 131 11.18 6.21 -19.43
C ILE A 131 11.53 5.61 -18.08
N LEU A 132 12.64 4.86 -18.00
CA LEU A 132 13.12 4.31 -16.73
C LEU A 132 13.42 5.40 -15.71
N SER A 133 14.08 6.49 -16.11
CA SER A 133 14.41 7.62 -15.24
C SER A 133 13.17 8.39 -14.75
N MET A 134 12.07 8.41 -15.52
CA MET A 134 10.80 8.99 -15.07
C MET A 134 10.09 8.13 -14.04
N ASN A 135 10.26 6.80 -14.11
CA ASN A 135 9.53 5.86 -13.27
C ASN A 135 10.30 5.40 -12.04
N ILE A 136 11.62 5.27 -12.16
CA ILE A 136 12.50 4.73 -11.11
C ILE A 136 13.28 5.84 -10.43
N SER A 137 13.24 5.87 -9.11
CA SER A 137 13.93 6.87 -8.29
C SER A 137 15.21 6.32 -7.65
N SER A 138 15.28 5.02 -7.43
CA SER A 138 16.48 4.35 -6.91
C SER A 138 17.55 4.28 -8.01
N LYS A 139 18.70 4.91 -7.73
CA LYS A 139 19.83 4.94 -8.69
C LYS A 139 20.34 3.53 -9.03
N LYS A 140 20.42 2.65 -8.04
CA LYS A 140 20.83 1.27 -8.20
C LYS A 140 19.84 0.48 -9.07
N GLN A 141 18.55 0.61 -8.77
CA GLN A 141 17.51 -0.07 -9.53
C GLN A 141 17.44 0.44 -10.97
N LEU A 142 17.61 1.75 -11.19
CA LEU A 142 17.68 2.33 -12.53
C LEU A 142 18.81 1.70 -13.38
N VAL A 143 19.97 1.49 -12.78
CA VAL A 143 21.08 0.82 -13.48
C VAL A 143 20.76 -0.65 -13.76
N LEU A 144 20.20 -1.38 -12.80
CA LEU A 144 19.85 -2.79 -12.97
C LEU A 144 18.79 -2.98 -14.06
N GLU A 145 17.70 -2.23 -14.00
CA GLU A 145 16.63 -2.29 -15.01
C GLU A 145 17.15 -1.91 -16.41
N PHE A 146 18.01 -0.91 -16.49
CA PHE A 146 18.62 -0.53 -17.76
C PHE A 146 19.52 -1.64 -18.33
N LEU A 147 20.32 -2.29 -17.50
CA LEU A 147 21.15 -3.44 -17.92
C LEU A 147 20.27 -4.63 -18.36
N ASP A 148 19.17 -4.90 -17.68
CA ASP A 148 18.23 -5.94 -18.07
C ASP A 148 17.55 -5.62 -19.41
N ARG A 149 17.17 -4.35 -19.65
CA ARG A 149 16.64 -3.93 -20.96
C ARG A 149 17.67 -4.07 -22.10
N LEU A 150 18.93 -3.71 -21.86
CA LEU A 150 19.98 -3.94 -22.85
C LEU A 150 20.11 -5.44 -23.20
N LYS A 151 20.03 -6.30 -22.19
CA LYS A 151 20.08 -7.76 -22.38
C LYS A 151 18.88 -8.26 -23.19
N GLU A 152 17.66 -7.81 -22.90
CA GLU A 152 16.44 -8.15 -23.66
C GLU A 152 16.56 -7.75 -25.15
N LEU A 153 17.12 -6.58 -25.41
CA LEU A 153 17.41 -6.09 -26.78
C LEU A 153 18.63 -6.75 -27.43
N LYS A 154 19.26 -7.72 -26.75
CA LYS A 154 20.52 -8.34 -27.19
C LYS A 154 21.62 -7.32 -27.46
N ILE A 155 21.77 -6.34 -26.62
CA ILE A 155 22.85 -5.34 -26.63
C ILE A 155 23.81 -5.69 -25.49
N ILE A 156 25.11 -5.85 -25.81
CA ILE A 156 26.12 -6.09 -24.79
C ILE A 156 26.27 -4.86 -23.91
N ALA A 157 26.12 -5.06 -22.61
CA ALA A 157 26.31 -3.97 -21.65
C ALA A 157 27.76 -3.44 -21.74
N PRO A 158 27.96 -2.12 -21.86
CA PRO A 158 29.27 -1.49 -21.79
C PRO A 158 29.84 -1.54 -20.36
N ALA A 159 31.01 -0.98 -20.13
CA ALA A 159 31.57 -0.84 -18.80
C ALA A 159 30.58 -0.09 -17.88
N LEU A 160 30.49 -0.52 -16.64
CA LEU A 160 29.53 0.05 -15.65
C LEU A 160 29.67 1.59 -15.53
N ALA A 161 30.91 2.10 -15.58
CA ALA A 161 31.17 3.54 -15.55
C ALA A 161 30.49 4.29 -16.73
N THR A 162 30.46 3.70 -17.92
CA THR A 162 29.78 4.26 -19.09
C THR A 162 28.25 4.27 -18.90
N VAL A 163 27.72 3.20 -18.31
CA VAL A 163 26.29 3.13 -17.96
C VAL A 163 25.93 4.19 -16.94
N GLU A 164 26.75 4.33 -15.89
CA GLU A 164 26.56 5.35 -14.84
C GLU A 164 26.55 6.78 -15.41
N GLU A 165 27.52 7.10 -16.25
CA GLU A 165 27.64 8.43 -16.85
C GLU A 165 26.45 8.74 -17.75
N PHE A 166 26.07 7.80 -18.61
CA PHE A 166 24.91 7.93 -19.49
C PHE A 166 23.62 8.12 -18.70
N LEU A 167 23.34 7.24 -17.74
CA LEU A 167 22.11 7.32 -16.93
C LEU A 167 22.09 8.55 -16.03
N TYR A 168 23.24 8.99 -15.52
CA TYR A 168 23.33 10.22 -14.74
C TYR A 168 22.90 11.44 -15.56
N GLN A 169 23.41 11.56 -16.79
CA GLN A 169 23.03 12.64 -17.69
C GLN A 169 21.53 12.61 -18.02
N ILE A 170 21.00 11.43 -18.38
CA ILE A 170 19.57 11.26 -18.66
C ILE A 170 18.72 11.62 -17.44
N MET A 171 19.13 11.22 -16.24
CA MET A 171 18.40 11.52 -15.00
C MET A 171 18.40 13.03 -14.72
N GLN A 172 19.52 13.73 -14.94
CA GLN A 172 19.59 15.19 -14.76
C GLN A 172 18.68 15.91 -15.75
N ASP A 173 18.74 15.52 -17.02
CA ASP A 173 17.91 16.11 -18.08
C ASP A 173 16.42 15.87 -17.83
N THR A 174 16.06 14.64 -17.44
CA THR A 174 14.68 14.27 -17.10
C THR A 174 14.17 15.08 -15.92
N ASN A 175 14.93 15.17 -14.82
CA ASN A 175 14.54 15.96 -13.66
C ASN A 175 14.43 17.45 -14.00
N SER A 176 15.35 17.99 -14.81
CA SER A 176 15.29 19.39 -15.24
C SER A 176 14.03 19.68 -16.06
N ASN A 177 13.61 18.76 -16.93
CA ASN A 177 12.36 18.88 -17.67
C ASN A 177 11.14 18.80 -16.76
N ILE A 178 11.12 17.87 -15.82
CA ILE A 178 10.06 17.79 -14.78
C ILE A 178 9.94 19.12 -14.04
N TYR A 179 11.06 19.73 -13.62
CA TYR A 179 11.02 21.03 -12.94
C TYR A 179 10.47 22.14 -13.82
N LYS A 180 10.85 22.19 -15.12
CA LYS A 180 10.31 23.16 -16.08
C LYS A 180 8.81 22.99 -16.28
N ASP A 181 8.35 21.74 -16.44
CA ASP A 181 6.93 21.43 -16.65
C ASP A 181 6.07 21.83 -15.45
N ILE A 182 6.58 21.59 -14.23
CA ILE A 182 5.91 22.04 -13.02
C ILE A 182 5.89 23.56 -12.94
N VAL A 183 7.03 24.22 -13.17
CA VAL A 183 7.14 25.68 -13.06
C VAL A 183 6.32 26.40 -14.14
N PHE A 184 6.13 25.80 -15.31
CA PHE A 184 5.28 26.33 -16.36
C PHE A 184 3.82 26.46 -15.93
N GLN A 185 3.36 25.59 -15.02
CA GLN A 185 2.00 25.60 -14.48
C GLN A 185 1.80 26.66 -13.38
N ILE A 186 2.86 27.30 -12.87
CA ILE A 186 2.80 28.23 -11.73
C ILE A 186 2.58 29.67 -12.24
N PRO A 187 1.42 30.30 -11.93
CA PRO A 187 1.12 31.64 -12.38
C PRO A 187 2.02 32.73 -11.75
N ASP A 188 2.28 32.61 -10.45
CA ASP A 188 3.05 33.57 -9.66
C ASP A 188 4.15 32.88 -8.85
N LYS A 189 5.35 32.84 -9.43
CA LYS A 189 6.53 32.22 -8.83
C LYS A 189 7.05 33.01 -7.64
N ILE A 190 6.99 34.34 -7.69
CA ILE A 190 7.54 35.23 -6.65
C ILE A 190 6.76 35.04 -5.35
N LYS A 191 5.46 34.82 -5.44
CA LYS A 191 4.62 34.53 -4.29
C LYS A 191 5.08 33.30 -3.51
N LEU A 192 5.63 32.27 -4.16
CA LEU A 192 6.15 31.09 -3.50
C LEU A 192 7.38 31.38 -2.62
N ASP A 193 8.18 32.37 -2.96
CA ASP A 193 9.34 32.77 -2.15
C ASP A 193 8.90 33.28 -0.76
N THR A 194 7.68 33.82 -0.61
CA THR A 194 7.14 34.23 0.70
C THR A 194 7.05 33.07 1.68
N LEU A 195 6.95 31.81 1.22
CA LEU A 195 6.99 30.63 2.08
C LEU A 195 8.31 30.49 2.84
N LEU A 196 9.38 31.05 2.31
CA LEU A 196 10.73 30.95 2.87
C LEU A 196 11.10 32.15 3.75
N ILE A 197 10.29 33.22 3.75
CA ILE A 197 10.53 34.41 4.56
C ILE A 197 10.10 34.15 5.99
N PRO A 198 10.98 34.29 7.00
CA PRO A 198 10.60 34.11 8.40
C PRO A 198 9.79 35.30 8.92
N ASP A 199 8.92 35.02 9.88
CA ASP A 199 8.25 36.02 10.70
C ASP A 199 9.21 36.63 11.77
N ASP A 200 8.68 37.51 12.61
CA ASP A 200 9.41 38.15 13.72
C ASP A 200 9.96 37.13 14.73
N LYS A 201 9.47 35.90 14.75
CA LYS A 201 9.94 34.81 15.61
C LYS A 201 10.98 33.90 14.91
N GLY A 202 11.36 34.22 13.68
CA GLY A 202 12.31 33.47 12.89
C GLY A 202 11.72 32.21 12.23
N ILE A 203 10.39 32.02 12.29
CA ILE A 203 9.70 30.85 11.74
C ILE A 203 9.11 31.21 10.37
N SER A 204 9.51 30.50 9.32
CA SER A 204 8.92 30.68 8.00
C SER A 204 7.60 29.90 7.85
N PRO A 205 6.68 30.35 6.99
CA PRO A 205 5.47 29.59 6.67
C PRO A 205 5.75 28.15 6.23
N PHE A 206 6.81 27.93 5.46
CA PHE A 206 7.29 26.58 5.11
C PHE A 206 7.57 25.73 6.33
N SER A 207 8.35 26.24 7.29
CA SER A 207 8.71 25.51 8.51
C SER A 207 7.49 25.29 9.42
N HIS A 208 6.59 26.26 9.50
CA HIS A 208 5.35 26.17 10.28
C HIS A 208 4.42 25.07 9.72
N ILE A 209 4.12 25.11 8.42
CA ILE A 209 3.27 24.10 7.75
C ILE A 209 3.88 22.71 7.81
N LYS A 210 5.22 22.62 7.72
CA LYS A 210 5.92 21.34 7.77
C LYS A 210 5.79 20.64 9.13
N ASN A 211 5.91 21.38 10.23
CA ASN A 211 6.04 20.84 11.58
C ASN A 211 4.77 20.96 12.43
N ILE A 212 3.62 21.18 11.82
CA ILE A 212 2.38 21.37 12.54
C ILE A 212 1.90 20.08 13.21
N GLU A 213 1.63 20.14 14.50
CA GLU A 213 0.98 19.07 15.28
C GLU A 213 -0.47 19.47 15.58
N ILE A 214 -1.40 18.59 15.29
CA ILE A 214 -2.83 18.85 15.41
C ILE A 214 -3.52 17.79 16.28
N ASN A 215 -4.23 18.25 17.28
CA ASN A 215 -5.04 17.40 18.14
C ASN A 215 -6.39 17.03 17.49
N SER A 216 -6.90 15.84 17.76
CA SER A 216 -8.20 15.34 17.27
C SER A 216 -9.38 16.01 18.01
N THR A 217 -9.60 17.30 17.72
CA THR A 217 -10.64 18.15 18.30
C THR A 217 -11.27 19.05 17.24
N ALA A 218 -12.47 19.60 17.51
CA ALA A 218 -13.09 20.58 16.63
C ALA A 218 -12.20 21.84 16.40
N LYS A 219 -11.40 22.24 17.40
CA LYS A 219 -10.42 23.32 17.26
C LYS A 219 -9.30 22.92 16.31
N GLY A 220 -8.79 21.68 16.41
CA GLY A 220 -7.79 21.14 15.50
C GLY A 220 -8.29 21.10 14.05
N LEU A 221 -9.54 20.68 13.82
CA LEU A 221 -10.18 20.72 12.49
C LEU A 221 -10.17 22.13 11.92
N LYS A 222 -10.64 23.14 12.68
CA LYS A 222 -10.62 24.54 12.21
C LYS A 222 -9.21 25.03 11.89
N THR A 223 -8.23 24.61 12.65
CA THR A 223 -6.83 24.98 12.37
C THR A 223 -6.36 24.38 11.06
N LEU A 224 -6.65 23.09 10.78
CA LEU A 224 -6.32 22.45 9.50
C LEU A 224 -7.02 23.13 8.32
N LEU A 225 -8.30 23.42 8.44
CA LEU A 225 -9.06 24.13 7.39
C LEU A 225 -8.45 25.51 7.07
N LYS A 226 -8.03 26.25 8.09
CA LYS A 226 -7.29 27.52 7.88
C LYS A 226 -5.98 27.31 7.11
N HIS A 227 -5.25 26.22 7.39
CA HIS A 227 -4.02 25.93 6.65
C HIS A 227 -4.31 25.49 5.21
N ILE A 228 -5.36 24.72 4.96
CA ILE A 228 -5.79 24.38 3.60
C ILE A 228 -6.16 25.67 2.84
N LYS A 229 -6.91 26.57 3.45
CA LYS A 229 -7.25 27.88 2.87
C LYS A 229 -5.99 28.68 2.55
N PHE A 230 -5.05 28.79 3.50
CA PHE A 230 -3.77 29.45 3.29
C PHE A 230 -2.99 28.86 2.09
N ILE A 231 -2.95 27.53 1.95
CA ILE A 231 -2.32 26.87 0.80
C ILE A 231 -3.06 27.21 -0.50
N ASN A 232 -4.39 27.20 -0.50
CA ASN A 232 -5.19 27.55 -1.68
C ASN A 232 -4.98 29.01 -2.12
N ASP A 233 -4.70 29.93 -1.20
CA ASP A 233 -4.43 31.33 -1.51
C ASP A 233 -3.18 31.53 -2.38
N PHE A 234 -2.25 30.55 -2.39
CA PHE A 234 -1.11 30.58 -3.33
C PHE A 234 -1.53 30.37 -4.77
N ASN A 235 -2.71 29.80 -5.03
CA ASN A 235 -3.22 29.51 -6.37
C ASN A 235 -2.16 28.84 -7.25
N CYS A 236 -1.63 27.71 -6.77
CA CYS A 236 -0.59 26.95 -7.43
C CYS A 236 -1.18 25.65 -8.01
N PRO A 237 -1.81 25.71 -9.19
CA PRO A 237 -2.40 24.56 -9.84
C PRO A 237 -1.29 23.70 -10.46
N CYS A 238 -0.79 22.72 -9.71
CA CYS A 238 0.19 21.77 -10.22
C CYS A 238 -0.49 20.42 -10.47
N ASN A 239 -0.57 20.03 -11.74
CA ASN A 239 -0.87 18.65 -12.10
C ASN A 239 0.43 17.85 -12.13
N LEU A 240 0.50 16.78 -11.34
CA LEU A 240 1.62 15.86 -11.24
C LEU A 240 1.27 14.44 -11.75
N ASP A 241 0.14 14.28 -12.45
CA ASP A 241 -0.35 12.96 -12.91
C ASP A 241 0.57 12.31 -13.97
N PHE A 242 1.46 13.11 -14.56
CA PHE A 242 2.49 12.60 -15.47
C PHE A 242 3.69 11.94 -14.76
N LEU A 243 3.76 12.02 -13.42
CA LEU A 243 4.82 11.40 -12.64
C LEU A 243 4.36 10.06 -12.06
N SER A 244 5.23 9.06 -12.08
CA SER A 244 4.95 7.78 -11.44
C SER A 244 4.77 7.93 -9.93
N PRO A 245 4.01 7.04 -9.27
CA PRO A 245 3.85 7.02 -7.81
C PRO A 245 5.19 6.95 -7.06
N GLU A 246 6.16 6.21 -7.60
CA GLU A 246 7.50 6.12 -7.03
C GLU A 246 8.24 7.46 -7.10
N LYS A 247 8.14 8.15 -8.24
CA LYS A 247 8.76 9.46 -8.41
C LYS A 247 8.12 10.53 -7.52
N LEU A 248 6.80 10.49 -7.38
CA LEU A 248 6.06 11.35 -6.45
C LEU A 248 6.50 11.11 -5.00
N ARG A 249 6.64 9.85 -4.59
CA ARG A 249 7.14 9.49 -3.26
C ARG A 249 8.56 10.00 -3.03
N PHE A 250 9.43 9.82 -4.01
CA PHE A 250 10.80 10.33 -3.96
C PHE A 250 10.84 11.84 -3.73
N PHE A 251 10.09 12.62 -4.51
CA PHE A 251 10.03 14.08 -4.32
C PHE A 251 9.42 14.46 -2.97
N SER A 252 8.38 13.76 -2.53
CA SER A 252 7.78 13.98 -1.21
C SER A 252 8.80 13.77 -0.09
N ASP A 253 9.58 12.68 -0.15
CA ASP A 253 10.62 12.38 0.84
C ASP A 253 11.76 13.39 0.82
N GLU A 254 12.23 13.79 -0.36
CA GLU A 254 13.26 14.82 -0.52
C GLU A 254 12.81 16.18 0.04
N ILE A 255 11.57 16.57 -0.20
CA ILE A 255 10.98 17.80 0.32
C ILE A 255 10.83 17.70 1.85
N ASN A 256 10.37 16.56 2.36
CA ASN A 256 10.23 16.34 3.79
C ASN A 256 11.58 16.35 4.54
N LYS A 257 12.66 15.91 3.90
CA LYS A 257 14.03 16.00 4.43
C LYS A 257 14.63 17.40 4.30
N SER A 258 14.11 18.22 3.37
CA SER A 258 14.65 19.57 3.12
C SER A 258 14.18 20.55 4.18
N ASN A 259 15.06 21.48 4.56
CA ASN A 259 14.71 22.64 5.34
C ASN A 259 14.71 23.92 4.48
N ARG A 260 14.23 25.02 5.05
CA ARG A 260 14.18 26.34 4.40
C ARG A 260 15.50 26.72 3.72
N PHE A 261 16.62 26.60 4.45
CA PHE A 261 17.93 27.02 3.98
C PHE A 261 18.43 26.17 2.80
N ARG A 262 18.13 24.86 2.80
CA ARG A 262 18.49 23.98 1.68
C ARG A 262 17.76 24.41 0.41
N ILE A 263 16.45 24.70 0.50
CA ILE A 263 15.66 25.11 -0.65
C ILE A 263 16.12 26.49 -1.18
N GLN A 264 16.40 27.44 -0.30
CA GLN A 264 16.93 28.77 -0.69
C GLN A 264 18.28 28.70 -1.42
N ARG A 265 19.08 27.69 -1.15
CA ARG A 265 20.42 27.51 -1.76
C ARG A 265 20.40 26.75 -3.08
N PHE A 266 19.25 26.33 -3.59
CA PHE A 266 19.21 25.73 -4.91
C PHE A 266 19.63 26.76 -5.96
N SER A 267 20.70 26.44 -6.73
CA SER A 267 21.17 27.28 -7.84
C SER A 267 20.20 27.28 -9.04
N ASP A 268 19.47 26.18 -9.22
CA ASP A 268 18.42 26.07 -10.23
C ASP A 268 17.11 26.61 -9.67
N GLU A 269 16.64 27.72 -10.22
CA GLU A 269 15.36 28.34 -9.83
C GLU A 269 14.16 27.45 -10.15
N ASN A 270 14.18 26.72 -11.27
CA ASN A 270 13.09 25.82 -11.61
C ASN A 270 12.97 24.72 -10.56
N LYS A 271 14.08 24.16 -10.10
CA LYS A 271 14.09 23.22 -8.99
C LYS A 271 13.51 23.82 -7.71
N ARG A 272 13.91 25.05 -7.36
CA ARG A 272 13.42 25.74 -6.16
C ARG A 272 11.92 25.91 -6.18
N TYR A 273 11.36 26.48 -7.25
CA TYR A 273 9.93 26.71 -7.37
C TYR A 273 9.13 25.41 -7.49
N SER A 274 9.64 24.41 -8.20
CA SER A 274 9.02 23.11 -8.28
C SER A 274 8.89 22.43 -6.89
N TYR A 275 9.96 22.53 -6.08
CA TYR A 275 9.94 21.97 -4.71
C TYR A 275 8.94 22.70 -3.82
N LEU A 276 8.81 24.03 -3.93
CA LEU A 276 7.82 24.80 -3.17
C LEU A 276 6.39 24.46 -3.60
N ALA A 277 6.14 24.36 -4.90
CA ALA A 277 4.84 23.98 -5.44
C ALA A 277 4.43 22.57 -5.02
N MET A 278 5.32 21.59 -5.19
CA MET A 278 5.10 20.23 -4.76
C MET A 278 4.89 20.14 -3.24
N PHE A 279 5.64 20.93 -2.44
CA PHE A 279 5.45 21.00 -1.00
C PHE A 279 4.03 21.42 -0.63
N LEU A 280 3.51 22.47 -1.25
CA LEU A 280 2.14 22.92 -0.99
C LEU A 280 1.12 21.84 -1.36
N LEU A 281 1.29 21.21 -2.53
CA LEU A 281 0.39 20.16 -2.99
C LEU A 281 0.39 18.94 -2.05
N PHE A 282 1.56 18.42 -1.68
CA PHE A 282 1.66 17.28 -0.78
C PHE A 282 1.11 17.59 0.61
N ARG A 283 1.38 18.81 1.11
CA ARG A 283 0.83 19.23 2.41
C ARG A 283 -0.68 19.42 2.36
N LYS A 284 -1.24 19.98 1.28
CA LYS A 284 -2.68 20.07 1.10
C LYS A 284 -3.32 18.70 1.16
N LYS A 285 -2.83 17.74 0.37
CA LYS A 285 -3.32 16.34 0.38
C LYS A 285 -3.24 15.72 1.78
N THR A 286 -2.12 15.90 2.48
CA THR A 286 -1.94 15.41 3.85
C THR A 286 -2.94 16.05 4.82
N PHE A 287 -3.17 17.35 4.72
CA PHE A 287 -4.13 18.06 5.59
C PHE A 287 -5.56 17.65 5.31
N VAL A 288 -5.93 17.42 4.05
CA VAL A 288 -7.24 16.85 3.68
C VAL A 288 -7.43 15.48 4.34
N ASP A 289 -6.46 14.59 4.26
CA ASP A 289 -6.51 13.28 4.94
C ASP A 289 -6.69 13.43 6.45
N MET A 290 -5.93 14.34 7.07
CA MET A 290 -6.04 14.62 8.51
C MET A 290 -7.41 15.17 8.89
N VAL A 291 -8.02 16.05 8.08
CA VAL A 291 -9.37 16.55 8.32
C VAL A 291 -10.37 15.39 8.34
N ILE A 292 -10.32 14.50 7.38
CA ILE A 292 -11.21 13.34 7.31
C ILE A 292 -11.01 12.41 8.54
N GLU A 293 -9.77 12.12 8.90
CA GLU A 293 -9.46 11.30 10.08
C GLU A 293 -9.96 11.93 11.38
N ILE A 294 -9.66 13.20 11.59
CA ILE A 294 -10.06 13.92 12.81
C ILE A 294 -11.59 14.05 12.86
N ASN A 295 -12.25 14.37 11.74
CA ASN A 295 -13.70 14.41 11.66
C ASN A 295 -14.33 13.07 12.04
N SER A 296 -13.82 11.97 11.47
CA SER A 296 -14.30 10.62 11.81
C SER A 296 -14.12 10.29 13.30
N ASN A 297 -12.96 10.61 13.87
CA ASN A 297 -12.67 10.35 15.28
C ASN A 297 -13.50 11.21 16.21
N PHE A 298 -13.66 12.50 15.88
CA PHE A 298 -14.47 13.44 16.64
C PHE A 298 -15.94 13.03 16.64
N THR A 299 -16.50 12.70 15.48
CA THR A 299 -17.86 12.23 15.31
C THR A 299 -18.11 10.96 16.16
N HIS A 300 -17.22 9.98 16.08
CA HIS A 300 -17.31 8.77 16.91
C HIS A 300 -17.27 9.06 18.41
N LYS A 301 -16.40 9.98 18.84
CA LYS A 301 -16.31 10.41 20.25
C LYS A 301 -17.60 11.07 20.73
N VAL A 302 -18.19 11.93 19.90
CA VAL A 302 -19.46 12.62 20.20
C VAL A 302 -20.57 11.59 20.40
N MET A 303 -20.74 10.61 19.48
CA MET A 303 -21.75 9.57 19.60
C MET A 303 -21.55 8.73 20.85
N ARG A 304 -20.32 8.24 21.07
CA ARG A 304 -20.03 7.43 22.27
C ARG A 304 -20.34 8.15 23.58
N ASN A 305 -20.06 9.46 23.63
CA ASN A 305 -20.37 10.24 24.82
C ASN A 305 -21.88 10.46 24.98
N SER A 306 -22.60 10.64 23.88
CA SER A 306 -24.06 10.74 23.90
C SER A 306 -24.66 9.44 24.43
N LYS A 307 -24.30 8.32 23.85
CA LYS A 307 -24.76 7.00 24.28
C LYS A 307 -24.56 6.76 25.78
N LYS A 308 -23.37 7.06 26.30
CA LYS A 308 -23.11 6.96 27.75
C LYS A 308 -24.00 7.85 28.60
N LYS A 309 -24.32 9.06 28.11
CA LYS A 309 -25.23 9.97 28.84
C LYS A 309 -26.65 9.43 28.84
N THR A 310 -27.13 8.97 27.69
CA THR A 310 -28.45 8.34 27.53
C THR A 310 -28.58 7.11 28.40
N GLU A 311 -27.60 6.19 28.37
CA GLU A 311 -27.59 5.00 29.23
C GLU A 311 -27.67 5.36 30.70
N LYS A 312 -26.85 6.33 31.15
CA LYS A 312 -26.86 6.77 32.55
C LYS A 312 -28.18 7.44 32.96
N HIS A 313 -28.77 8.25 32.08
CA HIS A 313 -30.06 8.89 32.31
C HIS A 313 -31.17 7.84 32.43
N ASN A 314 -31.26 6.93 31.47
CA ASN A 314 -32.27 5.88 31.43
C ASN A 314 -32.13 4.90 32.62
N GLU A 315 -30.89 4.58 33.03
CA GLU A 315 -30.63 3.76 34.19
C GLU A 315 -31.13 4.46 35.51
N SER A 316 -30.87 5.76 35.61
CA SER A 316 -31.38 6.56 36.75
C SER A 316 -32.89 6.60 36.75
N ASN A 317 -33.53 6.84 35.62
CA ASN A 317 -35.00 6.84 35.50
C ASN A 317 -35.59 5.46 35.85
N TYR A 318 -34.98 4.38 35.38
CA TYR A 318 -35.41 3.03 35.70
C TYR A 318 -35.31 2.71 37.22
N LYS A 319 -34.23 3.12 37.87
CA LYS A 319 -34.06 2.96 39.32
C LYS A 319 -35.13 3.72 40.11
N ASN A 320 -35.40 4.97 39.70
CA ASN A 320 -36.44 5.80 40.30
C ASN A 320 -37.83 5.15 40.10
N TYR A 321 -38.13 4.69 38.85
CA TYR A 321 -39.38 4.01 38.54
C TYR A 321 -39.60 2.76 39.41
N LYS A 322 -38.55 1.95 39.56
CA LYS A 322 -38.57 0.73 40.36
C LYS A 322 -38.83 1.06 41.85
N SER A 323 -38.14 2.04 42.41
CA SER A 323 -38.32 2.50 43.79
C SER A 323 -39.76 3.04 44.02
N ASN A 324 -40.25 3.86 43.09
CA ASN A 324 -41.61 4.43 43.18
C ASN A 324 -42.69 3.31 43.05
N SER A 325 -42.44 2.28 42.21
CA SER A 325 -43.31 1.13 42.04
C SER A 325 -43.35 0.27 43.30
N GLU A 326 -42.22 0.05 43.97
CA GLU A 326 -42.15 -0.66 45.27
C GLU A 326 -42.89 0.13 46.36
N THR A 327 -42.64 1.43 46.45
CA THR A 327 -43.38 2.32 47.41
C THR A 327 -44.89 2.30 47.15
N LEU A 328 -45.33 2.30 45.89
CA LEU A 328 -46.74 2.24 45.52
C LEU A 328 -47.37 0.89 45.99
N LYS A 329 -46.65 -0.22 45.76
CA LYS A 329 -47.11 -1.56 46.25
C LYS A 329 -47.27 -1.59 47.76
N ASP A 330 -46.31 -1.03 48.49
CA ASP A 330 -46.32 -0.98 49.94
C ASP A 330 -47.50 -0.11 50.43
N ILE A 331 -47.74 1.06 49.82
CA ILE A 331 -48.88 1.91 50.15
C ILE A 331 -50.21 1.19 49.85
N ILE A 332 -50.33 0.51 48.70
CA ILE A 332 -51.53 -0.27 48.33
C ILE A 332 -51.77 -1.38 49.34
N THR A 333 -50.72 -2.14 49.70
CA THR A 333 -50.84 -3.22 50.70
C THR A 333 -51.34 -2.71 52.05
N GLN A 334 -50.77 -1.58 52.48
CA GLN A 334 -51.20 -0.95 53.73
C GLN A 334 -52.63 -0.35 53.66
N ILE A 335 -53.09 0.12 52.52
CA ILE A 335 -54.46 0.60 52.30
C ILE A 335 -55.46 -0.56 52.36
N ILE A 336 -55.14 -1.71 51.83
CA ILE A 336 -56.00 -2.90 51.82
C ILE A 336 -56.26 -3.43 53.26
N GLU A 337 -55.33 -3.18 54.18
CA GLU A 337 -55.43 -3.63 55.60
C GLU A 337 -56.13 -2.59 56.51
N ILE A 338 -56.63 -1.48 55.96
CA ILE A 338 -57.24 -0.42 56.77
C ILE A 338 -58.74 -0.51 56.82
N ASP A 339 -59.28 -0.67 58.08
CA ASP A 339 -60.69 -0.64 58.35
C ASP A 339 -61.25 0.74 58.80
N ASN A 340 -60.43 1.82 58.81
CA ASN A 340 -60.82 3.14 59.33
C ASN A 340 -60.47 4.27 58.37
N PHE A 341 -61.46 5.14 58.04
CA PHE A 341 -61.41 6.25 57.14
C PHE A 341 -60.38 7.34 57.52
N GLU A 342 -60.14 7.58 58.78
CA GLU A 342 -59.16 8.58 59.24
C GLU A 342 -57.72 8.17 58.94
N LYS A 343 -57.40 6.90 58.97
CA LYS A 343 -56.09 6.38 58.55
C LYS A 343 -55.88 6.49 57.03
N PHE A 344 -56.94 6.35 56.23
CA PHE A 344 -56.89 6.49 54.78
C PHE A 344 -56.45 7.91 54.35
N LYS A 345 -56.85 8.97 55.06
CA LYS A 345 -56.49 10.34 54.76
C LYS A 345 -54.96 10.56 54.75
N LYS A 346 -54.22 9.89 55.62
CA LYS A 346 -52.76 9.96 55.68
C LYS A 346 -52.10 9.43 54.42
N TYR A 347 -52.61 8.37 53.81
CA TYR A 347 -52.07 7.77 52.61
C TYR A 347 -52.42 8.60 51.35
N LYS A 348 -53.44 9.39 51.33
CA LYS A 348 -53.79 10.33 50.23
C LYS A 348 -52.64 11.28 49.95
N GLU A 349 -52.04 11.86 50.99
CA GLU A 349 -50.90 12.77 50.84
C GLU A 349 -49.66 12.04 50.27
N SER A 350 -49.39 10.82 50.74
CA SER A 350 -48.29 10.02 50.20
C SER A 350 -48.51 9.61 48.74
N LEU A 351 -49.75 9.27 48.37
CA LEU A 351 -50.10 8.97 46.96
C LEU A 351 -50.02 10.18 46.06
N LEU A 352 -50.43 11.38 46.53
CA LEU A 352 -50.32 12.60 45.80
C LEU A 352 -48.84 12.95 45.54
N LYS A 353 -48.03 12.85 46.57
CA LYS A 353 -46.59 13.07 46.46
C LYS A 353 -45.90 12.09 45.46
N LEU A 354 -46.27 10.80 45.56
CA LEU A 354 -45.76 9.79 44.63
C LEU A 354 -46.23 10.02 43.19
N LYS A 355 -47.46 10.50 43.01
CA LYS A 355 -47.97 10.91 41.70
C LYS A 355 -47.18 12.07 41.13
N GLU A 356 -46.91 13.13 41.93
CA GLU A 356 -46.07 14.26 41.49
C GLU A 356 -44.66 13.80 41.13
N GLU A 357 -44.06 12.86 41.86
CA GLU A 357 -42.76 12.28 41.57
C GLU A 357 -42.79 11.44 40.26
N LEU A 358 -43.85 10.64 40.03
CA LEU A 358 -44.04 9.91 38.78
C LEU A 358 -44.29 10.83 37.57
N ASP A 359 -45.11 11.85 37.75
CA ASP A 359 -45.40 12.86 36.69
C ASP A 359 -44.16 13.73 36.36
N SER A 360 -43.24 13.89 37.30
CA SER A 360 -41.97 14.60 37.10
C SER A 360 -40.85 13.74 36.53
N GLN A 361 -41.07 12.42 36.40
CA GLN A 361 -40.07 11.55 35.76
C GLN A 361 -39.93 11.91 34.28
N GLY A 362 -38.69 12.18 33.87
CA GLY A 362 -38.36 12.47 32.48
C GLY A 362 -38.58 11.27 31.57
N ASP A 363 -38.83 11.52 30.32
CA ASP A 363 -38.98 10.53 29.26
C ASP A 363 -37.71 9.69 29.10
N ILE A 364 -37.87 8.49 28.57
CA ILE A 364 -36.76 7.66 28.12
C ILE A 364 -36.15 8.34 26.92
N LEU A 365 -34.89 8.74 27.03
CA LEU A 365 -34.15 9.37 25.96
C LEU A 365 -33.54 8.32 25.03
N ASP A 366 -33.51 8.64 23.75
CA ASP A 366 -32.65 7.93 22.80
C ASP A 366 -31.30 8.66 22.60
N ASP A 367 -30.37 8.04 21.89
CA ASP A 367 -29.04 8.61 21.68
C ASP A 367 -29.07 9.92 20.93
N ILE A 368 -30.08 10.16 20.08
CA ILE A 368 -30.26 11.38 19.29
C ILE A 368 -30.78 12.53 20.16
N ASP A 369 -31.70 12.27 21.10
CA ASP A 369 -32.18 13.29 22.04
C ASP A 369 -31.02 13.94 22.79
N SER A 370 -30.14 13.11 23.35
CA SER A 370 -28.94 13.57 24.05
C SER A 370 -27.96 14.35 23.14
N LEU A 371 -27.90 14.04 21.84
CA LEU A 371 -27.08 14.77 20.86
C LEU A 371 -27.68 16.12 20.52
N VAL A 372 -28.98 16.19 20.31
CA VAL A 372 -29.70 17.45 20.01
C VAL A 372 -29.61 18.44 21.17
N GLU A 373 -29.73 17.99 22.39
CA GLU A 373 -29.60 18.80 23.62
C GLU A 373 -28.15 19.20 23.91
N SER A 374 -27.17 18.43 23.39
CA SER A 374 -25.76 18.68 23.66
C SER A 374 -25.30 20.04 23.11
N LYS A 375 -24.32 20.65 23.81
CA LYS A 375 -23.64 21.87 23.35
C LYS A 375 -22.61 21.60 22.25
N TYR A 376 -22.52 20.37 21.74
CA TYR A 376 -21.61 20.05 20.63
C TYR A 376 -22.04 20.82 19.38
N SER A 377 -21.09 21.52 18.81
CA SER A 377 -21.26 22.32 17.61
C SER A 377 -20.31 21.82 16.52
N PHE A 378 -20.88 21.44 15.39
CA PHE A 378 -20.16 21.15 14.16
C PHE A 378 -19.90 22.42 13.34
N ASN A 379 -19.53 23.51 14.02
CA ASN A 379 -19.33 24.82 13.42
C ASN A 379 -18.18 24.91 12.41
N TYR A 380 -17.53 23.80 12.11
CA TYR A 380 -16.55 23.63 11.04
C TYR A 380 -17.13 23.04 9.75
N THR A 381 -18.37 22.55 9.77
CA THR A 381 -18.99 21.79 8.66
C THR A 381 -19.02 22.60 7.37
N ASN A 382 -19.50 23.85 7.43
CA ASN A 382 -19.57 24.70 6.23
C ASN A 382 -18.19 24.96 5.62
N GLU A 383 -17.18 25.24 6.45
CA GLU A 383 -15.81 25.48 5.99
C GLU A 383 -15.19 24.18 5.44
N MET A 384 -15.49 23.03 6.03
CA MET A 384 -15.07 21.73 5.53
C MET A 384 -15.66 21.42 4.14
N ILE A 385 -16.96 21.64 3.96
CA ILE A 385 -17.66 21.39 2.68
C ILE A 385 -17.17 22.35 1.58
N GLU A 386 -16.80 23.58 1.96
CA GLU A 386 -16.29 24.57 1.02
C GLU A 386 -14.86 24.25 0.52
N LEU A 387 -14.04 23.67 1.40
CA LEU A 387 -12.61 23.45 1.14
C LEU A 387 -12.26 22.03 0.69
N ILE A 388 -13.16 21.06 0.93
CA ILE A 388 -12.94 19.65 0.61
C ILE A 388 -13.94 19.19 -0.43
N GLU A 389 -13.45 18.70 -1.55
CA GLU A 389 -14.27 18.21 -2.64
C GLU A 389 -14.64 16.74 -2.44
N PHE A 390 -15.88 16.51 -2.00
CA PHE A 390 -16.48 15.18 -1.93
C PHE A 390 -17.06 14.80 -3.29
N ASP A 391 -16.97 13.52 -3.64
CA ASP A 391 -17.59 12.96 -4.84
C ASP A 391 -18.04 11.51 -4.60
N SER A 392 -18.88 10.96 -5.51
CA SER A 392 -19.45 9.63 -5.38
C SER A 392 -19.90 9.09 -6.73
N ASN A 393 -19.62 7.82 -6.98
CA ASN A 393 -20.14 7.08 -8.14
C ASN A 393 -21.52 6.45 -7.86
N THR A 394 -21.87 6.25 -6.59
CA THR A 394 -23.07 5.52 -6.16
C THR A 394 -24.16 6.40 -5.59
N LYS A 395 -23.79 7.59 -5.05
CA LYS A 395 -24.69 8.51 -4.35
C LYS A 395 -24.50 9.96 -4.79
N PRO A 396 -24.64 10.29 -6.08
CA PRO A 396 -24.39 11.63 -6.59
C PRO A 396 -25.35 12.67 -5.95
N GLU A 397 -26.62 12.31 -5.72
CA GLU A 397 -27.62 13.18 -5.09
C GLU A 397 -27.24 13.61 -3.67
N PHE A 398 -26.62 12.70 -2.91
CA PHE A 398 -26.10 13.03 -1.58
C PHE A 398 -24.92 14.00 -1.65
N VAL A 399 -24.05 13.85 -2.64
CA VAL A 399 -22.92 14.78 -2.87
C VAL A 399 -23.44 16.16 -3.28
N GLU A 400 -24.47 16.25 -4.10
CA GLU A 400 -25.12 17.51 -4.44
C GLU A 400 -25.72 18.18 -3.19
N PHE A 401 -26.36 17.39 -2.34
CA PHE A 401 -26.84 17.90 -1.05
C PHE A 401 -25.70 18.45 -0.18
N ILE A 402 -24.57 17.73 -0.07
CA ILE A 402 -23.39 18.23 0.67
C ILE A 402 -22.97 19.60 0.13
N LYS A 403 -22.86 19.76 -1.18
CA LYS A 403 -22.45 21.01 -1.84
C LYS A 403 -23.43 22.16 -1.57
N SER A 404 -24.72 21.88 -1.56
CA SER A 404 -25.79 22.87 -1.30
C SER A 404 -25.99 23.20 0.18
N PHE A 405 -25.44 22.39 1.10
CA PHE A 405 -25.69 22.54 2.55
C PHE A 405 -25.33 23.92 3.10
N LYS A 406 -24.35 24.62 2.52
CA LYS A 406 -23.97 25.99 2.89
C LYS A 406 -25.11 27.01 2.77
N GLU A 407 -26.07 26.78 1.87
CA GLU A 407 -27.23 27.65 1.64
C GLU A 407 -28.18 27.67 2.84
N TYR A 408 -28.11 26.63 3.66
CA TYR A 408 -28.94 26.51 4.87
C TYR A 408 -28.27 27.10 6.13
N LYS A 409 -27.17 27.87 5.98
CA LYS A 409 -26.39 28.40 7.12
C LYS A 409 -27.23 29.08 8.20
N TYR A 410 -28.25 29.86 7.81
CA TYR A 410 -29.09 30.63 8.72
C TYR A 410 -30.50 30.06 8.92
N LYS A 411 -30.84 28.94 8.31
CA LYS A 411 -32.15 28.30 8.43
C LYS A 411 -32.20 27.42 9.68
N LYS A 412 -33.37 27.35 10.32
CA LYS A 412 -33.63 26.47 11.47
C LYS A 412 -34.05 25.04 11.02
N LYS A 413 -34.77 24.96 9.90
CA LYS A 413 -35.19 23.71 9.26
C LYS A 413 -34.60 23.63 7.86
N ILE A 414 -34.37 22.43 7.41
CA ILE A 414 -33.78 22.12 6.09
C ILE A 414 -34.80 21.30 5.31
N ASP A 415 -35.28 21.86 4.23
CA ASP A 415 -36.11 21.14 3.28
C ASP A 415 -35.18 20.32 2.37
N VAL A 416 -35.16 19.02 2.58
CA VAL A 416 -34.28 18.06 1.87
C VAL A 416 -35.03 16.77 1.63
N ASP A 417 -34.79 16.16 0.48
CA ASP A 417 -35.23 14.79 0.26
C ASP A 417 -34.50 13.84 1.22
N ILE A 418 -35.21 13.37 2.21
CA ILE A 418 -34.64 12.49 3.24
C ILE A 418 -34.29 11.10 2.73
N SER A 419 -34.72 10.72 1.51
CA SER A 419 -34.41 9.40 0.90
C SER A 419 -32.91 9.19 0.69
N ILE A 420 -32.13 10.26 0.58
CA ILE A 420 -30.66 10.23 0.46
C ILE A 420 -29.96 9.72 1.73
N PHE A 421 -30.66 9.66 2.86
CA PHE A 421 -30.14 9.18 4.13
C PHE A 421 -30.55 7.72 4.41
N SER A 422 -29.83 7.06 5.31
CA SER A 422 -30.19 5.73 5.78
C SER A 422 -31.57 5.72 6.47
N LYS A 423 -32.27 4.58 6.44
CA LYS A 423 -33.61 4.43 7.05
C LYS A 423 -33.66 4.88 8.51
N GLN A 424 -32.59 4.69 9.27
CA GLN A 424 -32.53 5.17 10.65
C GLN A 424 -32.52 6.69 10.70
N TRP A 425 -31.65 7.34 9.94
CA TRP A 425 -31.59 8.80 9.88
C TRP A 425 -32.87 9.43 9.31
N GLN A 426 -33.56 8.77 8.38
CA GLN A 426 -34.87 9.21 7.90
C GLN A 426 -35.91 9.28 9.04
N LYS A 427 -35.93 8.29 9.93
CA LYS A 427 -36.83 8.31 11.11
C LYS A 427 -36.48 9.45 12.05
N ASP A 428 -35.20 9.63 12.36
CA ASP A 428 -34.72 10.64 13.28
C ASP A 428 -34.96 12.06 12.72
N ILE A 429 -34.69 12.29 11.45
CA ILE A 429 -34.96 13.57 10.79
C ILE A 429 -36.45 13.91 10.81
N LYS A 430 -37.33 12.93 10.57
CA LYS A 430 -38.79 13.11 10.68
C LYS A 430 -39.24 13.39 12.12
N LYS A 431 -38.71 12.65 13.11
CA LYS A 431 -39.01 12.86 14.53
C LYS A 431 -38.75 14.28 14.98
N TYR A 432 -37.69 14.91 14.47
CA TYR A 432 -37.31 16.29 14.82
C TYR A 432 -37.71 17.33 13.77
N ASP A 433 -38.69 17.04 12.92
CA ASP A 433 -39.31 18.01 12.00
C ASP A 433 -38.29 18.77 11.14
N LEU A 434 -37.40 18.02 10.48
CA LEU A 434 -36.35 18.55 9.60
C LEU A 434 -35.41 19.56 10.29
N ASN A 435 -35.24 19.43 11.62
CA ASN A 435 -34.34 20.29 12.37
C ASN A 435 -32.94 20.28 11.77
N LYS A 436 -32.39 21.47 11.50
CA LYS A 436 -31.07 21.64 10.90
C LYS A 436 -29.99 20.87 11.61
N LYS A 437 -29.96 20.87 12.93
CA LYS A 437 -28.92 20.20 13.72
C LYS A 437 -28.96 18.68 13.52
N VAL A 438 -30.15 18.11 13.40
CA VAL A 438 -30.33 16.66 13.15
C VAL A 438 -29.92 16.31 11.73
N VAL A 439 -30.31 17.13 10.74
CA VAL A 439 -29.90 16.92 9.34
C VAL A 439 -28.39 17.08 9.17
N GLU A 440 -27.76 18.05 9.83
CA GLU A 440 -26.29 18.24 9.83
C GLU A 440 -25.59 17.04 10.45
N LEU A 441 -26.09 16.52 11.57
CA LEU A 441 -25.58 15.28 12.17
C LEU A 441 -25.70 14.10 11.20
N ALA A 442 -26.88 13.90 10.62
CA ALA A 442 -27.12 12.85 9.65
C ALA A 442 -26.15 12.94 8.44
N MET A 443 -25.93 14.16 7.95
CA MET A 443 -24.99 14.40 6.85
C MET A 443 -23.56 14.05 7.24
N ILE A 444 -23.05 14.52 8.38
CA ILE A 444 -21.68 14.24 8.84
C ILE A 444 -21.46 12.74 9.05
N TYR A 445 -22.44 12.05 9.61
CA TYR A 445 -22.41 10.61 9.80
C TYR A 445 -22.44 9.87 8.46
N SER A 446 -23.30 10.30 7.53
CA SER A 446 -23.39 9.70 6.20
C SER A 446 -22.13 9.94 5.37
N ILE A 447 -21.47 11.09 5.47
CA ILE A 447 -20.15 11.34 4.88
C ILE A 447 -19.12 10.35 5.46
N ARG A 448 -19.05 10.25 6.78
CA ARG A 448 -18.13 9.32 7.45
C ARG A 448 -18.34 7.87 7.01
N ASP A 449 -19.59 7.43 7.04
CA ASP A 449 -19.93 6.04 6.71
C ASP A 449 -19.77 5.78 5.21
N GLY A 450 -20.08 6.75 4.34
CA GLY A 450 -19.86 6.70 2.90
C GLY A 450 -18.38 6.62 2.53
N ILE A 451 -17.51 7.37 3.23
CA ILE A 451 -16.04 7.25 3.04
C ILE A 451 -15.54 5.88 3.50
N ARG A 452 -16.14 5.31 4.55
CA ARG A 452 -15.76 3.98 5.07
C ARG A 452 -16.21 2.83 4.15
N SER A 453 -17.35 2.98 3.50
CA SER A 453 -17.87 2.00 2.53
C SER A 453 -17.26 2.17 1.13
N GLY A 454 -16.58 3.30 0.86
CA GLY A 454 -16.12 3.63 -0.49
C GLY A 454 -17.19 4.27 -1.38
N ASP A 455 -18.40 4.48 -0.86
CA ASP A 455 -19.48 5.17 -1.59
C ASP A 455 -19.18 6.65 -1.82
N ILE A 456 -18.43 7.27 -0.93
CA ILE A 456 -17.99 8.66 -1.00
C ILE A 456 -16.48 8.69 -0.98
N PHE A 457 -15.88 9.46 -1.85
CA PHE A 457 -14.45 9.68 -1.90
C PHE A 457 -14.11 11.17 -1.93
N VAL A 458 -12.84 11.49 -1.71
CA VAL A 458 -12.34 12.87 -1.63
C VAL A 458 -11.25 13.04 -2.68
N LYS A 459 -11.47 13.89 -3.68
CA LYS A 459 -10.61 14.03 -4.86
C LYS A 459 -9.16 14.39 -4.57
N GLU A 460 -8.90 15.27 -3.63
CA GLU A 460 -7.55 15.73 -3.28
C GLU A 460 -6.92 14.93 -2.13
N SER A 461 -7.48 13.76 -1.78
CA SER A 461 -6.97 12.90 -0.73
C SER A 461 -5.96 11.89 -1.27
N VAL A 462 -4.98 11.53 -0.44
CA VAL A 462 -4.07 10.40 -0.72
C VAL A 462 -4.69 9.07 -0.24
N LYS A 463 -5.48 9.11 0.87
CA LYS A 463 -6.02 7.91 1.52
C LYS A 463 -7.48 7.62 1.18
N TYR A 464 -8.22 8.63 0.75
CA TYR A 464 -9.69 8.59 0.60
C TYR A 464 -10.15 8.98 -0.80
N ASN A 465 -9.28 8.87 -1.80
CA ASN A 465 -9.63 9.07 -3.20
C ASN A 465 -10.48 7.89 -3.74
N SER A 466 -10.99 8.01 -4.96
CA SER A 466 -11.73 6.92 -5.60
C SER A 466 -10.84 5.70 -5.83
N TYR A 467 -11.44 4.50 -5.84
CA TYR A 467 -10.70 3.27 -6.15
C TYR A 467 -10.12 3.31 -7.56
N ASP A 468 -10.81 3.93 -8.51
CA ASP A 468 -10.33 4.08 -9.88
C ASP A 468 -9.01 4.82 -9.97
N HIS A 469 -8.81 5.83 -9.12
CA HIS A 469 -7.54 6.56 -9.04
C HIS A 469 -6.34 5.65 -8.70
N TYR A 470 -6.56 4.62 -7.88
CA TYR A 470 -5.50 3.67 -7.49
C TYR A 470 -5.35 2.50 -8.47
N LEU A 471 -6.41 2.14 -9.19
CA LEU A 471 -6.41 1.03 -10.15
C LEU A 471 -5.83 1.42 -11.51
N LEU A 472 -5.98 2.68 -11.92
CA LEU A 472 -5.48 3.17 -13.21
C LEU A 472 -3.95 3.29 -13.27
N GLU A 473 -3.26 3.34 -12.13
CA GLU A 473 -1.80 3.51 -12.09
C GLU A 473 -1.01 2.22 -12.37
N THR A 474 -1.65 1.05 -12.43
CA THR A 474 -0.96 -0.25 -12.52
C THR A 474 -1.31 -1.09 -13.74
N ILE A 475 -2.23 -0.66 -14.59
CA ILE A 475 -2.67 -1.42 -15.77
C ILE A 475 -2.33 -0.61 -17.02
N GLU A 476 -1.38 -1.10 -17.84
CA GLU A 476 -1.28 -0.65 -19.22
C GLU A 476 -2.64 -0.82 -19.89
N PRO A 477 -3.19 0.21 -20.54
CA PRO A 477 -4.51 0.11 -21.14
C PRO A 477 -4.49 -0.98 -22.20
N THR A 478 -5.12 -2.11 -21.88
CA THR A 478 -5.46 -3.13 -22.88
C THR A 478 -6.34 -2.46 -23.93
N ALA A 479 -6.10 -2.73 -25.21
CA ALA A 479 -6.90 -2.15 -26.29
C ALA A 479 -8.41 -2.32 -25.99
N PRO A 480 -9.23 -1.28 -26.14
CA PRO A 480 -10.64 -1.28 -25.72
C PRO A 480 -11.43 -2.47 -26.22
N ASP A 481 -11.12 -2.97 -27.42
CA ASP A 481 -11.79 -4.10 -28.04
C ASP A 481 -11.45 -5.44 -27.37
N GLU A 482 -10.21 -5.63 -26.90
CA GLU A 482 -9.81 -6.84 -26.20
C GLU A 482 -10.38 -6.88 -24.78
N ALA A 483 -10.39 -5.77 -24.07
CA ALA A 483 -10.98 -5.66 -22.74
C ALA A 483 -12.50 -5.90 -22.78
N THR A 484 -13.19 -5.34 -23.76
CA THR A 484 -14.63 -5.54 -23.96
C THR A 484 -14.95 -6.98 -24.33
N SER A 485 -14.16 -7.62 -25.20
CA SER A 485 -14.29 -9.03 -25.54
C SER A 485 -14.07 -9.94 -24.33
N PHE A 486 -13.07 -9.65 -23.49
CA PHE A 486 -12.78 -10.39 -22.27
C PHE A 486 -13.89 -10.24 -21.23
N LEU A 487 -14.38 -9.01 -20.99
CA LEU A 487 -15.51 -8.75 -20.09
C LEU A 487 -16.81 -9.44 -20.55
N ASN A 488 -17.06 -9.49 -21.85
CA ASN A 488 -18.23 -10.20 -22.39
C ASN A 488 -18.12 -11.72 -22.19
N LYS A 489 -16.93 -12.30 -22.38
CA LYS A 489 -16.69 -13.72 -22.08
C LYS A 489 -16.88 -14.03 -20.58
N ILE A 490 -16.43 -13.14 -19.70
CA ILE A 490 -16.66 -13.26 -18.25
C ILE A 490 -18.16 -13.18 -17.95
N LYS A 491 -18.87 -12.18 -18.48
CA LYS A 491 -20.34 -12.04 -18.30
C LYS A 491 -21.12 -13.24 -18.79
N GLU A 492 -20.74 -13.84 -19.91
CA GLU A 492 -21.36 -15.06 -20.42
C GLU A 492 -21.06 -16.28 -19.53
N ALA A 493 -19.84 -16.41 -18.99
CA ALA A 493 -19.49 -17.48 -18.08
C ALA A 493 -20.30 -17.42 -16.77
N PHE A 494 -20.58 -16.21 -16.26
CA PHE A 494 -21.40 -16.01 -15.06
C PHE A 494 -22.92 -16.12 -15.30
N LYS A 495 -23.38 -16.12 -16.53
CA LYS A 495 -24.82 -16.32 -16.85
C LYS A 495 -25.31 -17.78 -16.74
N ARG A 496 -24.42 -18.74 -16.60
CA ARG A 496 -24.81 -20.15 -16.40
C ARG A 496 -25.12 -20.36 -14.92
N PRO A 497 -26.36 -20.78 -14.56
CA PRO A 497 -26.65 -21.13 -13.18
C PRO A 497 -25.84 -22.38 -12.82
N THR A 498 -24.83 -22.19 -11.98
CA THR A 498 -24.19 -23.29 -11.27
C THR A 498 -25.09 -23.67 -10.11
N ALA A 499 -26.07 -24.53 -10.36
CA ALA A 499 -26.71 -25.26 -9.30
C ALA A 499 -25.69 -26.28 -8.75
N PHE A 500 -24.92 -25.87 -7.74
CA PHE A 500 -24.26 -26.83 -6.87
C PHE A 500 -25.34 -27.36 -5.92
N GLU A 501 -25.91 -28.49 -6.24
CA GLU A 501 -26.60 -29.30 -5.26
C GLU A 501 -25.54 -29.78 -4.26
N PHE A 502 -25.59 -29.25 -3.04
CA PHE A 502 -24.77 -29.75 -1.94
C PHE A 502 -25.21 -31.19 -1.64
N SER A 503 -24.25 -32.12 -1.70
CA SER A 503 -24.40 -33.49 -1.28
C SER A 503 -24.98 -33.57 0.15
N SER A 504 -25.80 -34.62 0.40
CA SER A 504 -26.40 -34.87 1.70
C SER A 504 -25.36 -34.94 2.83
N ASP A 505 -25.76 -34.71 4.08
CA ASP A 505 -24.86 -34.78 5.25
C ASP A 505 -24.18 -36.15 5.39
N PHE A 506 -24.77 -37.20 4.87
CA PHE A 506 -24.21 -38.55 4.82
C PHE A 506 -22.96 -38.62 3.91
N GLU A 507 -22.98 -38.00 2.73
CA GLU A 507 -21.81 -37.90 1.85
C GLU A 507 -20.69 -37.03 2.45
N LYS A 508 -21.03 -36.03 3.27
CA LYS A 508 -20.04 -35.23 4.01
C LYS A 508 -19.31 -36.05 5.05
N GLU A 509 -20.02 -36.91 5.80
CA GLU A 509 -19.42 -37.78 6.82
C GLU A 509 -18.48 -38.83 6.19
N GLU A 510 -18.86 -39.41 5.06
CA GLU A 510 -18.01 -40.36 4.32
C GLU A 510 -16.75 -39.68 3.75
N LYS A 511 -16.90 -38.50 3.15
CA LYS A 511 -15.76 -37.69 2.67
C LYS A 511 -14.82 -37.32 3.80
N ASN A 512 -15.35 -36.93 4.96
CA ASN A 512 -14.52 -36.60 6.13
C ASN A 512 -13.75 -37.84 6.65
N LYS A 513 -14.39 -39.02 6.71
CA LYS A 513 -13.72 -40.25 7.12
C LYS A 513 -12.62 -40.67 6.13
N ILE A 514 -12.82 -40.47 4.84
CA ILE A 514 -11.80 -40.72 3.81
C ILE A 514 -10.67 -39.69 3.95
N ALA A 515 -10.99 -38.40 4.12
CA ALA A 515 -10.02 -37.35 4.33
C ALA A 515 -9.16 -37.61 5.58
N GLU A 516 -9.77 -37.98 6.71
CA GLU A 516 -9.05 -38.34 7.94
C GLU A 516 -8.08 -39.51 7.73
N LYS A 517 -8.51 -40.55 7.00
CA LYS A 517 -7.63 -41.68 6.65
C LYS A 517 -6.47 -41.23 5.76
N VAL A 518 -6.72 -40.39 4.77
CA VAL A 518 -5.69 -39.87 3.88
C VAL A 518 -4.71 -38.98 4.66
N TYR A 519 -5.20 -38.07 5.49
CA TYR A 519 -4.34 -37.20 6.31
C TYR A 519 -3.52 -37.97 7.34
N ALA A 520 -3.99 -39.14 7.81
CA ALA A 520 -3.24 -39.98 8.74
C ALA A 520 -1.95 -40.57 8.10
N PHE A 521 -1.86 -40.62 6.77
CA PHE A 521 -0.65 -41.06 6.07
C PHE A 521 0.44 -39.98 5.98
N PHE A 522 0.08 -38.71 6.17
CA PHE A 522 1.04 -37.61 6.09
C PHE A 522 1.70 -37.37 7.44
N PRO A 523 3.03 -37.21 7.47
CA PRO A 523 3.71 -36.85 8.71
C PRO A 523 3.30 -35.45 9.15
N ARG A 524 3.25 -35.23 10.45
CA ARG A 524 3.10 -33.88 11.01
C ARG A 524 4.42 -33.15 10.86
N ILE A 525 4.44 -32.12 10.01
CA ILE A 525 5.63 -31.31 9.76
C ILE A 525 5.33 -29.88 10.20
N SER A 526 6.34 -29.20 10.74
CA SER A 526 6.18 -27.80 11.10
C SER A 526 6.10 -26.93 9.84
N MET A 527 5.43 -25.77 9.94
CA MET A 527 5.35 -24.81 8.84
C MET A 527 6.75 -24.32 8.43
N ILE A 528 7.65 -24.20 9.38
CA ILE A 528 9.03 -23.76 9.15
C ILE A 528 9.77 -24.83 8.31
N ASP A 529 9.66 -26.09 8.69
CA ASP A 529 10.31 -27.19 7.96
C ASP A 529 9.76 -27.31 6.55
N MET A 530 8.44 -27.14 6.38
CA MET A 530 7.80 -27.13 5.07
C MET A 530 8.33 -25.98 4.18
N ILE A 531 8.50 -24.77 4.72
CA ILE A 531 9.03 -23.63 3.98
C ILE A 531 10.46 -23.91 3.52
N TYR A 532 11.32 -24.45 4.40
CA TYR A 532 12.69 -24.79 4.05
C TYR A 532 12.77 -25.96 3.06
N GLU A 533 11.92 -26.96 3.21
CA GLU A 533 11.87 -28.08 2.29
C GLU A 533 11.44 -27.64 0.88
N VAL A 534 10.37 -26.85 0.77
CA VAL A 534 9.94 -26.27 -0.52
C VAL A 534 11.01 -25.36 -1.11
N HIS A 535 11.69 -24.56 -0.28
CA HIS A 535 12.81 -23.76 -0.73
C HIS A 535 13.96 -24.63 -1.29
N SER A 536 14.26 -25.77 -0.66
CA SER A 536 15.31 -26.70 -1.15
C SER A 536 14.99 -27.25 -2.54
N TRP A 537 13.70 -27.33 -2.91
CA TRP A 537 13.26 -27.81 -4.23
C TRP A 537 13.32 -26.76 -5.32
N ASN A 538 13.02 -25.49 -5.02
CA ASN A 538 12.79 -24.47 -6.04
C ASN A 538 13.51 -23.13 -5.81
N GLY A 539 14.10 -22.91 -4.65
CA GLY A 539 14.89 -21.70 -4.36
C GLY A 539 14.07 -20.42 -4.11
N PHE A 540 12.74 -20.49 -3.90
CA PHE A 540 11.87 -19.31 -3.86
C PHE A 540 12.23 -18.27 -2.79
N LEU A 541 12.88 -18.66 -1.67
CA LEU A 541 13.37 -17.69 -0.68
C LEU A 541 14.50 -16.80 -1.22
N ASP A 542 15.14 -17.21 -2.30
CA ASP A 542 16.16 -16.42 -2.94
C ASP A 542 15.59 -15.26 -3.77
N ASP A 543 14.30 -15.31 -4.12
CA ASP A 543 13.61 -14.23 -4.84
C ASP A 543 13.33 -13.00 -3.97
N PHE A 544 13.46 -13.13 -2.65
CA PHE A 544 13.40 -11.98 -1.73
C PHE A 544 14.70 -11.15 -1.74
N LYS A 545 15.33 -11.00 -2.90
CA LYS A 545 16.59 -10.28 -3.10
C LYS A 545 16.34 -8.93 -3.77
N GLU A 546 15.85 -7.93 -3.07
CA GLU A 546 15.91 -6.56 -3.60
C GLU A 546 16.56 -5.61 -2.59
N ASN A 547 17.57 -4.90 -3.11
CA ASN A 547 18.09 -3.59 -2.68
C ASN A 547 19.04 -3.45 -1.50
N ILE A 548 19.34 -4.44 -0.67
CA ILE A 548 20.42 -4.28 0.33
C ILE A 548 21.11 -5.62 0.59
N ASP A 549 22.42 -5.57 0.44
CA ASP A 549 23.29 -6.65 0.83
C ASP A 549 23.22 -6.88 2.34
N SER A 550 22.59 -7.96 2.72
CA SER A 550 22.83 -8.61 3.99
C SER A 550 23.02 -10.12 3.70
N SER A 551 24.13 -10.45 3.11
CA SER A 551 24.66 -11.82 3.07
C SER A 551 25.03 -12.33 4.47
N GLY A 552 24.34 -11.83 5.50
CA GLY A 552 24.50 -12.29 6.86
C GLY A 552 24.01 -13.74 7.00
N PRO A 553 24.64 -14.58 7.83
CA PRO A 553 24.32 -15.99 8.02
C PRO A 553 22.89 -16.27 8.47
N ASN A 554 22.14 -15.24 8.88
CA ASN A 554 20.78 -15.34 9.38
C ASN A 554 19.71 -14.82 8.39
N ARG A 555 20.07 -14.47 7.14
CA ARG A 555 19.14 -13.86 6.19
C ARG A 555 17.90 -14.70 5.93
N GLN A 556 18.07 -15.96 5.56
CA GLN A 556 16.93 -16.85 5.29
C GLN A 556 16.07 -17.04 6.54
N LYS A 557 16.68 -17.18 7.72
CA LYS A 557 15.96 -17.27 8.99
C LYS A 557 15.10 -16.02 9.23
N ASN A 558 15.64 -14.82 8.96
CA ASN A 558 14.92 -13.57 9.13
C ASN A 558 13.75 -13.45 8.13
N ILE A 559 13.96 -13.86 6.86
CA ILE A 559 12.90 -13.88 5.84
C ILE A 559 11.78 -14.84 6.25
N VAL A 560 12.11 -16.07 6.66
CA VAL A 560 11.12 -17.07 7.10
C VAL A 560 10.34 -16.57 8.31
N ALA A 561 11.00 -16.02 9.31
CA ALA A 561 10.34 -15.47 10.49
C ALA A 561 9.40 -14.28 10.15
N THR A 562 9.84 -13.41 9.22
CA THR A 562 9.02 -12.29 8.74
C THR A 562 7.81 -12.77 7.93
N LEU A 563 8.00 -13.79 7.09
CA LEU A 563 6.94 -14.41 6.31
C LEU A 563 5.88 -15.05 7.21
N LEU A 564 6.28 -15.76 8.26
CA LEU A 564 5.37 -16.32 9.24
C LEU A 564 4.64 -15.24 10.06
N ALA A 565 5.35 -14.18 10.47
CA ALA A 565 4.75 -13.07 11.22
C ALA A 565 3.64 -12.37 10.43
N ASN A 566 3.84 -12.19 9.12
CA ASN A 566 2.86 -11.58 8.22
C ASN A 566 1.75 -12.59 7.85
N GLY A 567 2.10 -13.80 7.40
CA GLY A 567 1.16 -14.78 6.89
C GLY A 567 0.16 -15.29 7.94
N HIS A 568 0.58 -15.37 9.20
CA HIS A 568 -0.30 -15.76 10.32
C HIS A 568 -0.86 -14.58 11.10
N ASN A 569 -0.60 -13.33 10.67
CA ASN A 569 -1.02 -12.13 11.39
C ASN A 569 -0.60 -12.10 12.87
N ILE A 570 0.56 -12.69 13.18
CA ILE A 570 1.12 -12.73 14.54
C ILE A 570 1.64 -11.35 14.96
N GLY A 571 2.21 -10.62 14.00
CA GLY A 571 2.92 -9.36 14.21
C GLY A 571 4.36 -9.54 14.69
N PHE A 572 5.19 -8.54 14.40
CA PHE A 572 6.64 -8.64 14.66
C PHE A 572 7.01 -8.67 16.13
N SER A 573 6.28 -7.94 16.97
CA SER A 573 6.53 -7.92 18.41
C SER A 573 6.31 -9.30 19.06
N ARG A 574 5.23 -10.00 18.72
CA ARG A 574 5.00 -11.36 19.21
C ARG A 574 5.99 -12.36 18.66
N MET A 575 6.35 -12.23 17.38
CA MET A 575 7.36 -13.09 16.76
C MET A 575 8.72 -12.91 17.43
N ALA A 576 9.12 -11.68 17.74
CA ALA A 576 10.37 -11.39 18.46
C ALA A 576 10.36 -11.94 19.88
N ASN A 577 9.25 -11.79 20.62
CA ASN A 577 9.12 -12.28 21.98
C ASN A 577 9.13 -13.82 22.07
N SER A 578 8.70 -14.49 21.03
CA SER A 578 8.69 -15.97 20.96
C SER A 578 9.93 -16.59 20.33
N GLY A 579 10.84 -15.74 19.78
CA GLY A 579 12.02 -16.18 19.04
C GLY A 579 13.31 -15.51 19.50
N SER A 580 14.39 -15.80 18.75
CA SER A 580 15.73 -15.23 18.99
C SER A 580 16.08 -14.06 18.06
N ILE A 581 15.09 -13.47 17.39
CA ILE A 581 15.27 -12.40 16.39
C ILE A 581 14.62 -11.15 16.94
N ASP A 582 15.38 -10.05 17.03
CA ASP A 582 14.87 -8.77 17.51
C ASP A 582 13.78 -8.19 16.61
N GLU A 583 12.78 -7.53 17.19
CA GLU A 583 11.71 -6.87 16.45
C GLU A 583 12.22 -5.87 15.40
N SER A 584 13.28 -5.14 15.72
CA SER A 584 13.92 -4.18 14.78
C SER A 584 14.48 -4.88 13.54
N VAL A 585 14.98 -6.11 13.69
CA VAL A 585 15.49 -6.92 12.58
C VAL A 585 14.33 -7.40 11.70
N LEU A 586 13.23 -7.88 12.32
CA LEU A 586 12.03 -8.30 11.58
C LEU A 586 11.39 -7.14 10.80
N ARG A 587 11.26 -5.97 11.42
CA ARG A 587 10.74 -4.76 10.77
C ARG A 587 11.61 -4.35 9.58
N ARG A 588 12.92 -4.31 9.76
CA ARG A 588 13.87 -4.00 8.68
C ARG A 588 13.82 -5.05 7.57
N THR A 589 13.75 -6.34 7.91
CA THR A 589 13.61 -7.41 6.93
C THR A 589 12.31 -7.26 6.12
N ASN A 590 11.21 -6.92 6.78
CA ASN A 590 9.95 -6.64 6.10
C ASN A 590 10.05 -5.44 5.16
N GLU A 591 10.64 -4.35 5.60
CA GLU A 591 10.77 -3.11 4.83
C GLU A 591 11.63 -3.30 3.58
N TYR A 592 12.71 -4.10 3.68
CA TYR A 592 13.67 -4.23 2.60
C TYR A 592 13.42 -5.40 1.64
N TYR A 593 12.81 -6.48 2.13
CA TYR A 593 12.67 -7.71 1.35
C TYR A 593 11.23 -8.05 0.98
N PHE A 594 10.22 -7.47 1.61
CA PHE A 594 8.81 -7.76 1.34
C PHE A 594 8.14 -6.58 0.60
N ASN A 595 8.30 -6.56 -0.69
CA ASN A 595 7.62 -5.63 -1.59
C ASN A 595 6.87 -6.41 -2.69
N ASN A 596 6.06 -5.72 -3.49
CA ASN A 596 5.27 -6.35 -4.53
C ASN A 596 6.12 -7.15 -5.54
N ASN A 597 7.31 -6.65 -5.89
CA ASN A 597 8.17 -7.32 -6.88
C ASN A 597 8.75 -8.62 -6.33
N THR A 598 9.30 -8.59 -5.10
CA THR A 598 9.90 -9.80 -4.49
C THR A 598 8.86 -10.86 -4.19
N LEU A 599 7.69 -10.45 -3.70
CA LEU A 599 6.56 -11.35 -3.47
C LEU A 599 6.06 -11.96 -4.78
N SER A 600 5.93 -11.17 -5.85
CA SER A 600 5.53 -11.68 -7.16
C SER A 600 6.55 -12.64 -7.74
N LYS A 601 7.85 -12.35 -7.63
CA LYS A 601 8.93 -13.27 -8.09
C LYS A 601 8.87 -14.60 -7.34
N ALA A 602 8.80 -14.57 -6.01
CA ALA A 602 8.69 -15.76 -5.19
C ALA A 602 7.41 -16.56 -5.51
N GLN A 603 6.30 -15.88 -5.73
CA GLN A 603 5.04 -16.52 -6.14
C GLN A 603 5.17 -17.19 -7.52
N ILE A 604 5.78 -16.50 -8.50
CA ILE A 604 6.02 -17.06 -9.85
C ILE A 604 6.87 -18.32 -9.76
N THR A 605 7.94 -18.30 -8.95
CA THR A 605 8.82 -19.48 -8.74
C THR A 605 8.01 -20.65 -8.16
N LEU A 606 7.19 -20.41 -7.14
CA LEU A 606 6.34 -21.43 -6.54
C LEU A 606 5.28 -21.97 -7.52
N VAL A 607 4.58 -21.07 -8.23
CA VAL A 607 3.53 -21.45 -9.19
C VAL A 607 4.11 -22.26 -10.36
N ASN A 608 5.23 -21.82 -10.92
CA ASN A 608 5.89 -22.54 -12.01
C ASN A 608 6.38 -23.92 -11.56
N TYR A 609 6.95 -24.01 -10.36
CA TYR A 609 7.36 -25.30 -9.80
C TYR A 609 6.13 -26.23 -9.61
N HIS A 610 5.07 -25.72 -8.99
CA HIS A 610 3.83 -26.45 -8.77
C HIS A 610 3.18 -26.92 -10.09
N HIS A 611 3.16 -26.05 -11.10
CA HIS A 611 2.62 -26.39 -12.43
C HIS A 611 3.38 -27.55 -13.09
N ASN A 612 4.68 -27.64 -12.87
CA ASN A 612 5.53 -28.70 -13.45
C ASN A 612 5.49 -30.02 -12.70
N LEU A 613 4.84 -30.11 -11.53
CA LEU A 613 4.65 -31.36 -10.81
C LEU A 613 3.67 -32.27 -11.56
N ASP A 614 3.99 -33.59 -11.68
CA ASP A 614 3.10 -34.54 -12.33
C ASP A 614 1.72 -34.63 -11.68
N ILE A 615 1.64 -34.46 -10.37
CA ILE A 615 0.38 -34.46 -9.64
C ILE A 615 -0.53 -33.30 -10.07
N SER A 616 0.02 -32.17 -10.49
CA SER A 616 -0.76 -31.01 -10.93
C SER A 616 -1.62 -31.29 -12.18
N LYS A 617 -1.21 -32.24 -13.01
CA LYS A 617 -1.95 -32.69 -14.19
C LYS A 617 -3.32 -33.26 -13.83
N ASN A 618 -3.51 -33.76 -12.58
CA ASN A 618 -4.78 -34.32 -12.12
C ASN A 618 -5.85 -33.25 -11.89
N TRP A 619 -5.46 -31.97 -11.72
CA TRP A 619 -6.40 -30.86 -11.59
C TRP A 619 -6.79 -30.21 -12.92
N GLY A 620 -6.31 -30.75 -14.04
CA GLY A 620 -6.67 -30.32 -15.38
C GLY A 620 -5.58 -29.54 -16.11
N THR A 621 -5.92 -29.00 -17.27
CA THR A 621 -4.99 -28.36 -18.21
C THR A 621 -4.80 -26.87 -17.98
N GLY A 622 -5.30 -26.32 -16.87
CA GLY A 622 -5.26 -24.89 -16.62
C GLY A 622 -6.35 -24.06 -17.36
N THR A 623 -7.27 -24.74 -18.05
CA THR A 623 -8.40 -24.08 -18.75
C THR A 623 -9.57 -23.75 -17.85
N LYS A 624 -9.59 -24.29 -16.63
CA LYS A 624 -10.60 -24.01 -15.60
C LYS A 624 -9.90 -23.45 -14.37
N SER A 625 -10.45 -22.36 -13.84
CA SER A 625 -10.02 -21.77 -12.58
C SER A 625 -11.20 -21.68 -11.62
N SER A 626 -10.93 -21.83 -10.32
CA SER A 626 -11.86 -21.43 -9.27
C SER A 626 -11.27 -20.25 -8.54
N SER A 627 -12.10 -19.28 -8.17
CA SER A 627 -11.68 -18.18 -7.32
C SER A 627 -12.52 -18.16 -6.07
N ASP A 628 -11.86 -17.94 -4.95
CA ASP A 628 -12.50 -17.76 -3.65
C ASP A 628 -11.93 -16.50 -2.99
N GLY A 629 -12.74 -15.84 -2.19
CA GLY A 629 -12.37 -14.62 -1.51
C GLY A 629 -11.93 -14.89 -0.08
N MET A 630 -10.77 -14.39 0.31
CA MET A 630 -10.32 -14.42 1.69
C MET A 630 -10.55 -13.06 2.36
N ARG A 631 -11.22 -13.05 3.51
CA ARG A 631 -11.37 -11.85 4.31
C ARG A 631 -10.27 -11.76 5.36
N ILE A 632 -9.49 -10.69 5.32
CA ILE A 632 -8.45 -10.39 6.30
C ILE A 632 -8.95 -9.29 7.23
N GLN A 633 -8.92 -9.54 8.54
CA GLN A 633 -9.23 -8.51 9.52
C GLN A 633 -8.09 -7.47 9.55
N ILE A 634 -8.45 -6.21 9.33
CA ILE A 634 -7.52 -5.10 9.31
C ILE A 634 -7.90 -4.12 10.42
N THR A 635 -6.97 -3.88 11.34
CA THR A 635 -7.15 -2.96 12.46
C THR A 635 -6.87 -1.50 12.09
N SER A 636 -6.01 -1.28 11.08
CA SER A 636 -5.69 0.05 10.58
C SER A 636 -6.77 0.56 9.62
N LYS A 637 -6.95 1.89 9.59
CA LYS A 637 -7.81 2.54 8.60
C LYS A 637 -7.08 2.57 7.25
N THR A 638 -7.54 1.79 6.31
CA THR A 638 -7.04 1.77 4.94
C THR A 638 -8.23 1.75 3.98
N ILE A 639 -8.02 2.23 2.76
CA ILE A 639 -9.02 2.17 1.68
C ILE A 639 -9.41 0.75 1.32
N TYR A 640 -8.53 -0.23 1.57
CA TYR A 640 -8.76 -1.65 1.29
C TYR A 640 -9.51 -2.38 2.41
N ALA A 641 -9.96 -1.67 3.45
CA ALA A 641 -10.63 -2.30 4.58
C ALA A 641 -11.96 -1.61 4.88
N ASP A 642 -13.04 -2.39 4.80
CA ASP A 642 -14.39 -1.96 5.14
C ASP A 642 -14.97 -2.72 6.32
N TYR A 643 -15.99 -2.12 6.97
CA TYR A 643 -16.74 -2.77 8.03
C TYR A 643 -17.81 -3.65 7.42
N ASN A 644 -17.76 -4.94 7.75
CA ASN A 644 -18.82 -5.87 7.37
C ASN A 644 -19.62 -6.27 8.62
N GLY A 645 -20.92 -6.00 8.58
CA GLY A 645 -21.83 -6.31 9.70
C GLY A 645 -21.91 -7.79 10.05
N HIS A 646 -21.73 -8.69 9.07
CA HIS A 646 -21.73 -10.13 9.27
C HIS A 646 -20.56 -10.59 10.15
N TYR A 647 -19.36 -10.04 9.91
CA TYR A 647 -18.15 -10.39 10.68
C TYR A 647 -17.89 -9.47 11.87
N ARG A 648 -18.70 -8.42 12.04
CA ARG A 648 -18.59 -7.43 13.12
C ARG A 648 -17.19 -6.81 13.28
N ASN A 649 -16.39 -6.78 12.21
CA ASN A 649 -15.05 -6.24 12.18
C ASN A 649 -14.74 -5.56 10.84
N ARG A 650 -13.63 -4.82 10.80
CA ARG A 650 -13.06 -4.29 9.56
C ARG A 650 -12.18 -5.35 8.90
N GLY A 651 -12.30 -5.48 7.59
CA GLY A 651 -11.44 -6.34 6.81
C GLY A 651 -11.47 -5.98 5.34
N GLY A 652 -10.43 -6.35 4.63
CA GLY A 652 -10.37 -6.35 3.18
C GLY A 652 -10.72 -7.74 2.65
N ALA A 653 -11.37 -7.81 1.50
CA ALA A 653 -11.50 -9.03 0.71
C ALA A 653 -10.38 -9.05 -0.34
N ILE A 654 -9.72 -10.19 -0.49
CA ILE A 654 -8.74 -10.47 -1.54
C ILE A 654 -9.33 -11.53 -2.45
#